data_bd59cf5c006ca0e8303f884dea8ef8ff
#
_entry.id   bd59cf5c006ca0e8303f884dea8ef8ff
#
_cell.length_a   1.000
_cell.length_b   1.000
_cell.length_c   1.000
_cell.angle_alpha   90.00
_cell.angle_beta   90.00
_cell.angle_gamma   90.00
#
_symmetry.space_group_name_H-M   'P 1'
#
loop_
_entity.id
_entity.type
_entity.pdbx_description
1 polymer ?
#
loop_
_entity_poly.entity_id
_entity_poly.type
_entity_poly.pdbx_seq_one_letter_code
_entity_poly.pdbx_strand_id
1 'polypeptide(L)'
;MDNRFYFGFNTSEERKKRRKAELYSMSEQVSTFFWDEAPQHGLEMREGQQDMSFEIVDALINDQHFAIEAGVGIGKSFGYLVPVLLYSKRMNKPVIIATSTIALQEQLWRDVHAVMPLLGLNRDVILAKGQTHYLCNKRADEYMCDPKADPPDALKEGIQQGYEERKDFPEVLPQGVWDKVNVQRFSMKNCGSCEKKCKYYKVRASLKYTDGVVLCNQDFLTQHLMKLRRGQEGLINAAADLLVVDEAHNLDDKVRSATTERFGQGMLFGMIKSAFYELRSFDQSSVSGEKREAESAIIAFYNCLKAQVQKQINEAEQDMRYADRFFFDNNGSAIELLTEMNAAIHNLSSSIQIYSSMDFRNNRSFAASDDLDAVSESLSELLDRIDDMLIWIEQHGSNTELVYCPKNTKEIVSRLYFNGDERTILTSATLTNATSGSLEEQYSYFISNTGFPAGDRGCLSEPKPSPYPYDEHAMIYYCDDLPHPTREHEAFIEKGVERLLEILSISNGKALVLFTAKTDMEEVYSILSEKNLPYKILMQQPGSSQDKVLNEFKEDTNSVLLGTGAYWEGISIEGKSLSNVIIFRLPFPVPDPIIEYKCSVAKDALMDVRVPEMIIKLKQGIGRLIRNFTDTGIVCIIDRRLRDEPPERYHDITWDSLPIKNRTSSLGELRKFYEGLPSAKE
;
A
#
# COMPACT_ATOMS: atom_id res chain seq x y z
N MET A 1 -45.71 -2.82 47.27
CA MET A 1 -45.46 -1.88 46.16
C MET A 1 -44.43 -2.54 45.23
N ASP A 2 -44.96 -3.13 44.18
CA ASP A 2 -44.18 -3.90 43.18
C ASP A 2 -43.51 -2.98 42.19
N ASN A 3 -42.19 -2.89 42.25
CA ASN A 3 -41.40 -2.28 41.18
C ASN A 3 -40.82 -3.36 40.28
N ARG A 4 -41.60 -3.83 39.33
CA ARG A 4 -41.13 -4.68 38.24
C ARG A 4 -40.41 -3.80 37.22
N PHE A 5 -39.12 -3.89 37.21
CA PHE A 5 -38.28 -3.39 36.09
C PHE A 5 -38.59 -4.23 34.85
N TYR A 6 -39.41 -3.68 33.94
CA TYR A 6 -39.56 -4.18 32.58
C TYR A 6 -38.29 -3.88 31.80
N PHE A 7 -37.36 -4.81 31.74
CA PHE A 7 -36.38 -4.88 30.66
C PHE A 7 -37.13 -5.30 29.40
N GLY A 8 -37.55 -4.30 28.58
CA GLY A 8 -38.11 -4.56 27.27
C GLY A 8 -37.03 -5.23 26.40
N PHE A 9 -37.21 -6.49 26.10
CA PHE A 9 -36.46 -7.20 25.09
C PHE A 9 -36.84 -6.59 23.73
N ASN A 10 -36.07 -5.60 23.22
CA ASN A 10 -36.16 -5.15 21.85
C ASN A 10 -35.96 -6.36 20.94
N THR A 11 -36.95 -6.75 20.17
CA THR A 11 -36.81 -7.83 19.18
C THR A 11 -35.77 -7.42 18.14
N SER A 12 -35.16 -8.40 17.46
CA SER A 12 -34.21 -8.16 16.35
C SER A 12 -34.82 -7.19 15.31
N GLU A 13 -36.11 -7.28 15.07
CA GLU A 13 -36.82 -6.43 14.11
C GLU A 13 -37.01 -4.99 14.59
N GLU A 14 -37.23 -4.77 15.88
CA GLU A 14 -37.31 -3.43 16.47
C GLU A 14 -35.94 -2.73 16.44
N ARG A 15 -34.85 -3.48 16.69
CA ARG A 15 -33.50 -2.95 16.55
C ARG A 15 -33.18 -2.51 15.12
N LYS A 16 -33.59 -3.33 14.13
CA LYS A 16 -33.42 -2.99 12.71
C LYS A 16 -34.23 -1.76 12.33
N LYS A 17 -35.51 -1.66 12.76
CA LYS A 17 -36.33 -0.49 12.50
C LYS A 17 -35.76 0.78 13.13
N ARG A 18 -35.30 0.71 14.37
CA ARG A 18 -34.63 1.84 15.05
C ARG A 18 -33.36 2.27 14.34
N ARG A 19 -32.47 1.31 13.98
CA ARG A 19 -31.28 1.59 13.19
C ARG A 19 -31.62 2.32 11.88
N LYS A 20 -32.61 1.82 11.16
CA LYS A 20 -33.05 2.41 9.89
C LYS A 20 -33.60 3.84 10.07
N ALA A 21 -34.38 4.11 11.12
CA ALA A 21 -34.85 5.45 11.45
C ALA A 21 -33.73 6.43 11.78
N GLU A 22 -32.71 5.99 12.54
CA GLU A 22 -31.50 6.78 12.84
C GLU A 22 -30.72 7.13 11.55
N LEU A 23 -30.62 6.18 10.61
CA LEU A 23 -29.93 6.40 9.35
C LEU A 23 -30.69 7.36 8.41
N TYR A 24 -32.04 7.29 8.38
CA TYR A 24 -32.82 8.30 7.65
C TYR A 24 -32.63 9.71 8.22
N SER A 25 -32.65 9.86 9.54
CA SER A 25 -32.40 11.16 10.18
C SER A 25 -30.92 11.64 9.96
N MET A 26 -29.99 10.72 9.70
CA MET A 26 -28.62 11.06 9.32
C MET A 26 -28.56 11.70 7.92
N SER A 27 -29.41 11.26 6.97
CA SER A 27 -29.50 11.86 5.64
C SER A 27 -29.85 13.36 5.71
N GLU A 28 -30.77 13.74 6.61
CA GLU A 28 -31.13 15.15 6.83
C GLU A 28 -29.95 15.97 7.36
N GLN A 29 -29.12 15.38 8.25
CA GLN A 29 -27.93 16.05 8.77
C GLN A 29 -26.82 16.18 7.72
N VAL A 30 -26.65 15.18 6.84
CA VAL A 30 -25.73 15.27 5.69
C VAL A 30 -26.17 16.42 4.77
N SER A 31 -27.48 16.52 4.51
CA SER A 31 -28.07 17.63 3.75
C SER A 31 -27.77 18.99 4.39
N THR A 32 -28.06 19.14 5.69
CA THR A 32 -27.80 20.38 6.44
C THR A 32 -26.33 20.75 6.39
N PHE A 33 -25.42 19.78 6.54
CA PHE A 33 -24.00 20.05 6.46
C PHE A 33 -23.59 20.66 5.11
N PHE A 34 -23.99 20.03 4.01
CA PHE A 34 -23.57 20.50 2.68
C PHE A 34 -24.28 21.77 2.21
N TRP A 35 -25.55 21.98 2.61
CA TRP A 35 -26.34 23.13 2.14
C TRP A 35 -26.22 24.36 3.04
N ASP A 36 -26.01 24.18 4.34
CA ASP A 36 -26.02 25.29 5.30
C ASP A 36 -24.64 25.49 5.96
N GLU A 37 -24.07 24.45 6.60
CA GLU A 37 -22.88 24.58 7.45
C GLU A 37 -21.60 24.81 6.64
N ALA A 38 -21.32 23.97 5.64
CA ALA A 38 -20.10 24.03 4.86
C ALA A 38 -19.91 25.36 4.12
N PRO A 39 -20.94 25.94 3.46
CA PRO A 39 -20.85 27.25 2.83
C PRO A 39 -20.62 28.38 3.83
N GLN A 40 -21.20 28.34 5.03
CA GLN A 40 -20.98 29.36 6.06
C GLN A 40 -19.53 29.39 6.55
N HIS A 41 -18.82 28.26 6.44
CA HIS A 41 -17.39 28.15 6.78
C HIS A 41 -16.45 28.32 5.59
N GLY A 42 -16.97 28.80 4.44
CA GLY A 42 -16.17 29.06 3.24
C GLY A 42 -15.70 27.81 2.49
N LEU A 43 -16.32 26.65 2.76
CA LEU A 43 -16.03 25.44 2.01
C LEU A 43 -16.77 25.46 0.68
N GLU A 44 -16.03 25.19 -0.39
CA GLU A 44 -16.59 25.08 -1.72
C GLU A 44 -17.38 23.79 -1.87
N MET A 45 -18.63 23.93 -2.34
CA MET A 45 -19.55 22.80 -2.54
C MET A 45 -19.27 22.14 -3.89
N ARG A 46 -19.15 20.81 -3.88
CA ARG A 46 -18.93 19.99 -5.08
C ARG A 46 -20.00 18.92 -5.19
N GLU A 47 -20.71 18.91 -6.31
CA GLU A 47 -21.83 18.00 -6.54
C GLU A 47 -21.44 16.53 -6.32
N GLY A 48 -20.36 16.06 -6.94
CA GLY A 48 -19.90 14.68 -6.76
C GLY A 48 -19.52 14.30 -5.32
N GLN A 49 -19.14 15.27 -4.48
CA GLN A 49 -18.86 15.08 -3.06
C GLN A 49 -20.18 14.87 -2.27
N GLN A 50 -21.21 15.63 -2.59
CA GLN A 50 -22.53 15.52 -1.99
C GLN A 50 -23.18 14.19 -2.37
N ASP A 51 -23.18 13.86 -3.67
CA ASP A 51 -23.73 12.61 -4.20
C ASP A 51 -23.09 11.41 -3.50
N MET A 52 -21.75 11.40 -3.40
CA MET A 52 -21.02 10.36 -2.69
C MET A 52 -21.51 10.20 -1.24
N SER A 53 -21.74 11.32 -0.53
CA SER A 53 -22.20 11.27 0.85
C SER A 53 -23.61 10.69 0.98
N PHE A 54 -24.53 11.07 0.10
CA PHE A 54 -25.90 10.55 0.09
C PHE A 54 -25.93 9.07 -0.31
N GLU A 55 -25.18 8.66 -1.33
CA GLU A 55 -25.10 7.27 -1.74
C GLU A 55 -24.52 6.35 -0.66
N ILE A 56 -23.54 6.86 0.13
CA ILE A 56 -23.04 6.14 1.31
C ILE A 56 -24.14 5.95 2.35
N VAL A 57 -24.93 6.99 2.63
CA VAL A 57 -26.06 6.87 3.57
C VAL A 57 -27.08 5.86 3.07
N ASP A 58 -27.43 5.89 1.80
CA ASP A 58 -28.38 4.96 1.18
C ASP A 58 -27.87 3.51 1.25
N ALA A 59 -26.59 3.26 0.98
CA ALA A 59 -25.98 1.95 1.13
C ALA A 59 -26.06 1.45 2.59
N LEU A 60 -25.80 2.33 3.57
CA LEU A 60 -25.91 1.99 5.00
C LEU A 60 -27.37 1.72 5.43
N ILE A 61 -28.36 2.46 4.90
CA ILE A 61 -29.80 2.22 5.13
C ILE A 61 -30.22 0.84 4.59
N ASN A 62 -29.64 0.44 3.44
CA ASN A 62 -29.92 -0.83 2.79
C ASN A 62 -29.04 -1.98 3.32
N ASP A 63 -28.20 -1.72 4.30
CA ASP A 63 -27.27 -2.68 4.91
C ASP A 63 -26.30 -3.31 3.89
N GLN A 64 -25.78 -2.50 2.97
CA GLN A 64 -24.89 -2.90 1.87
C GLN A 64 -23.48 -2.39 2.06
N HIS A 65 -22.48 -3.11 1.52
CA HIS A 65 -21.18 -2.56 1.22
C HIS A 65 -21.27 -1.55 0.07
N PHE A 66 -20.34 -0.64 -0.03
CA PHE A 66 -20.38 0.41 -1.03
C PHE A 66 -19.02 0.57 -1.71
N ALA A 67 -19.00 0.74 -3.03
CA ALA A 67 -17.77 1.03 -3.78
C ALA A 67 -18.02 2.16 -4.79
N ILE A 68 -17.10 3.14 -4.82
CA ILE A 68 -17.18 4.32 -5.67
C ILE A 68 -15.82 4.73 -6.22
N GLU A 69 -15.75 4.96 -7.54
CA GLU A 69 -14.69 5.75 -8.15
C GLU A 69 -15.02 7.22 -8.04
N ALA A 70 -14.18 7.98 -7.35
CA ALA A 70 -14.34 9.41 -7.16
C ALA A 70 -13.06 10.12 -7.63
N GLY A 71 -13.13 10.83 -8.74
CA GLY A 71 -12.01 11.47 -9.41
C GLY A 71 -11.24 12.46 -8.53
N VAL A 72 -10.05 12.83 -8.98
CA VAL A 72 -9.22 13.82 -8.28
C VAL A 72 -9.97 15.14 -8.16
N GLY A 73 -9.89 15.79 -7.01
CA GLY A 73 -10.50 17.11 -6.79
C GLY A 73 -11.98 17.10 -6.34
N ILE A 74 -12.66 15.96 -6.34
CA ILE A 74 -14.04 15.88 -5.80
C ILE A 74 -14.11 16.23 -4.32
N GLY A 75 -13.03 16.01 -3.56
CA GLY A 75 -13.02 16.13 -2.11
C GLY A 75 -13.48 14.83 -1.43
N LYS A 76 -12.99 13.70 -1.91
CA LYS A 76 -13.30 12.34 -1.40
C LYS A 76 -13.35 12.25 0.11
N SER A 77 -12.31 12.80 0.80
CA SER A 77 -12.22 12.73 2.26
C SER A 77 -13.48 13.27 2.93
N PHE A 78 -13.92 14.47 2.58
CA PHE A 78 -15.15 15.07 3.13
C PHE A 78 -16.38 14.28 2.71
N GLY A 79 -16.43 13.78 1.47
CA GLY A 79 -17.54 12.98 0.95
C GLY A 79 -17.85 11.74 1.78
N TYR A 80 -16.84 11.02 2.29
CA TYR A 80 -17.09 9.89 3.19
C TYR A 80 -16.99 10.25 4.67
N LEU A 81 -16.19 11.24 5.09
CA LEU A 81 -16.06 11.61 6.50
C LEU A 81 -17.36 12.11 7.10
N VAL A 82 -18.12 12.93 6.38
CA VAL A 82 -19.39 13.48 6.88
C VAL A 82 -20.34 12.36 7.29
N PRO A 83 -20.77 11.43 6.42
CA PRO A 83 -21.69 10.37 6.81
C PRO A 83 -21.07 9.39 7.84
N VAL A 84 -19.76 9.09 7.76
CA VAL A 84 -19.09 8.13 8.65
C VAL A 84 -18.96 8.66 10.08
N LEU A 85 -18.66 9.93 10.25
CA LEU A 85 -18.57 10.57 11.58
C LEU A 85 -19.96 10.68 12.22
N LEU A 86 -20.98 11.05 11.46
CA LEU A 86 -22.38 11.04 11.92
C LEU A 86 -22.83 9.63 12.31
N TYR A 87 -22.47 8.62 11.52
CA TYR A 87 -22.72 7.21 11.83
C TYR A 87 -22.10 6.79 13.17
N SER A 88 -20.80 7.07 13.37
CA SER A 88 -20.10 6.77 14.62
C SER A 88 -20.82 7.32 15.85
N LYS A 89 -21.25 8.60 15.76
CA LYS A 89 -21.97 9.24 16.86
C LYS A 89 -23.35 8.60 17.11
N ARG A 90 -24.15 8.39 16.06
CA ARG A 90 -25.52 7.90 16.18
C ARG A 90 -25.59 6.45 16.64
N MET A 91 -24.73 5.61 16.11
CA MET A 91 -24.64 4.20 16.51
C MET A 91 -23.89 4.01 17.83
N ASN A 92 -23.16 5.02 18.28
CA ASN A 92 -22.24 4.96 19.42
C ASN A 92 -21.26 3.78 19.30
N LYS A 93 -20.64 3.66 18.13
CA LYS A 93 -19.71 2.60 17.80
C LYS A 93 -18.45 3.17 17.17
N PRO A 94 -17.29 2.50 17.37
CA PRO A 94 -16.10 2.89 16.67
C PRO A 94 -16.25 2.67 15.16
N VAL A 95 -15.61 3.55 14.38
CA VAL A 95 -15.46 3.40 12.93
C VAL A 95 -13.97 3.35 12.60
N ILE A 96 -13.62 2.55 11.61
CA ILE A 96 -12.22 2.39 11.20
C ILE A 96 -12.07 2.94 9.79
N ILE A 97 -11.14 3.87 9.60
CA ILE A 97 -10.83 4.45 8.29
C ILE A 97 -9.39 4.12 7.96
N ALA A 98 -9.18 3.40 6.87
CA ALA A 98 -7.87 2.96 6.41
C ALA A 98 -7.52 3.58 5.06
N THR A 99 -6.29 4.06 4.92
CA THR A 99 -5.74 4.56 3.66
C THR A 99 -4.45 3.82 3.29
N SER A 100 -3.92 4.02 2.07
CA SER A 100 -2.82 3.20 1.57
C SER A 100 -1.47 3.48 2.24
N THR A 101 -1.19 4.73 2.66
CA THR A 101 0.11 5.15 3.19
C THR A 101 0.01 5.91 4.51
N ILE A 102 1.12 6.01 5.25
CA ILE A 102 1.19 6.77 6.50
C ILE A 102 1.04 8.27 6.25
N ALA A 103 1.57 8.79 5.14
CA ALA A 103 1.43 10.20 4.79
C ALA A 103 -0.04 10.60 4.57
N LEU A 104 -0.80 9.78 3.83
CA LEU A 104 -2.24 9.97 3.65
C LEU A 104 -3.01 9.80 4.96
N GLN A 105 -2.58 8.91 5.84
CA GLN A 105 -3.17 8.74 7.16
C GLN A 105 -3.03 10.02 8.02
N GLU A 106 -1.90 10.72 7.93
CA GLU A 106 -1.69 12.00 8.63
C GLU A 106 -2.46 13.16 8.00
N GLN A 107 -2.64 13.14 6.69
CA GLN A 107 -3.54 14.08 6.01
C GLN A 107 -5.00 13.85 6.47
N LEU A 108 -5.45 12.61 6.45
CA LEU A 108 -6.79 12.24 6.91
C LEU A 108 -7.05 12.62 8.37
N TRP A 109 -6.04 12.54 9.22
CA TRP A 109 -6.14 13.00 10.61
C TRP A 109 -6.46 14.50 10.69
N ARG A 110 -5.85 15.33 9.83
CA ARG A 110 -6.18 16.76 9.72
C ARG A 110 -7.59 16.99 9.21
N ASP A 111 -7.99 16.23 8.17
CA ASP A 111 -9.33 16.33 7.57
C ASP A 111 -10.43 15.98 8.60
N VAL A 112 -10.26 14.91 9.38
CA VAL A 112 -11.18 14.54 10.46
C VAL A 112 -11.32 15.67 11.49
N HIS A 113 -10.19 16.27 11.91
CA HIS A 113 -10.21 17.37 12.89
C HIS A 113 -10.79 18.68 12.32
N ALA A 114 -10.77 18.85 11.00
CA ALA A 114 -11.44 19.96 10.34
C ALA A 114 -12.98 19.75 10.23
N VAL A 115 -13.42 18.52 9.91
CA VAL A 115 -14.84 18.20 9.72
C VAL A 115 -15.61 18.06 11.03
N MET A 116 -15.02 17.43 12.05
CA MET A 116 -15.71 17.14 13.32
C MET A 116 -16.34 18.35 14.00
N PRO A 117 -15.65 19.51 14.15
CA PRO A 117 -16.23 20.72 14.74
C PRO A 117 -17.43 21.25 13.94
N LEU A 118 -17.35 21.18 12.60
CA LEU A 118 -18.42 21.62 11.69
C LEU A 118 -19.69 20.79 11.84
N LEU A 119 -19.55 19.51 12.19
CA LEU A 119 -20.67 18.62 12.51
C LEU A 119 -21.12 18.70 13.97
N GLY A 120 -20.54 19.60 14.78
CA GLY A 120 -20.82 19.69 16.21
C GLY A 120 -20.48 18.38 16.96
N LEU A 121 -19.47 17.64 16.50
CA LEU A 121 -19.07 16.37 17.06
C LEU A 121 -17.83 16.51 17.96
N ASN A 122 -17.81 15.71 19.02
CA ASN A 122 -16.65 15.51 19.87
C ASN A 122 -16.48 14.02 20.11
N ARG A 123 -15.60 13.38 19.35
CA ARG A 123 -15.28 11.96 19.43
C ARG A 123 -13.78 11.79 19.49
N ASP A 124 -13.31 10.76 20.17
CA ASP A 124 -11.88 10.43 20.19
C ASP A 124 -11.42 10.01 18.80
N VAL A 125 -10.27 10.51 18.38
CA VAL A 125 -9.60 10.12 17.13
C VAL A 125 -8.25 9.50 17.47
N ILE A 126 -8.05 8.25 17.07
CA ILE A 126 -6.81 7.53 17.34
C ILE A 126 -6.10 7.24 16.03
N LEU A 127 -4.85 7.70 15.93
CA LEU A 127 -3.96 7.40 14.80
C LEU A 127 -3.19 6.12 15.10
N ALA A 128 -3.57 5.01 14.46
CA ALA A 128 -2.97 3.71 14.66
C ALA A 128 -1.89 3.44 13.61
N LYS A 129 -0.65 3.27 14.04
CA LYS A 129 0.50 2.89 13.20
C LYS A 129 1.05 1.53 13.63
N GLY A 130 1.80 0.87 12.74
CA GLY A 130 2.52 -0.35 13.06
C GLY A 130 3.55 -0.14 14.19
N GLN A 131 3.80 -1.18 14.97
CA GLN A 131 4.67 -1.11 16.15
C GLN A 131 6.08 -0.59 15.84
N THR A 132 6.63 -0.89 14.68
CA THR A 132 7.97 -0.49 14.27
C THR A 132 8.12 1.01 14.01
N HIS A 133 7.03 1.79 14.01
CA HIS A 133 7.07 3.24 13.91
C HIS A 133 7.31 3.95 15.25
N TYR A 134 7.28 3.21 16.35
CA TYR A 134 7.41 3.76 17.71
C TYR A 134 8.73 3.39 18.36
N LEU A 135 9.31 4.33 19.11
CA LEU A 135 10.47 4.09 19.94
C LEU A 135 10.10 3.17 21.12
N CYS A 136 10.92 2.15 21.37
CA CYS A 136 10.84 1.34 22.58
C CYS A 136 11.84 1.86 23.61
N ASN A 137 11.37 2.52 24.67
CA ASN A 137 12.24 3.11 25.70
C ASN A 137 13.21 2.10 26.31
N LYS A 138 12.74 0.86 26.56
CA LYS A 138 13.60 -0.21 27.10
C LYS A 138 14.74 -0.59 26.15
N ARG A 139 14.42 -0.80 24.86
CA ARG A 139 15.45 -1.16 23.86
C ARG A 139 16.39 0.00 23.56
N ALA A 140 15.88 1.23 23.60
CA ALA A 140 16.71 2.43 23.47
C ALA A 140 17.68 2.57 24.64
N ASP A 141 17.22 2.38 25.89
CA ASP A 141 18.08 2.39 27.07
C ASP A 141 19.14 1.26 26.99
N GLU A 142 18.76 0.04 26.56
CA GLU A 142 19.68 -1.09 26.37
C GLU A 142 20.74 -0.77 25.29
N TYR A 143 20.33 -0.20 24.15
CA TYR A 143 21.24 0.18 23.07
C TYR A 143 22.18 1.32 23.47
N MET A 144 21.69 2.31 24.22
CA MET A 144 22.51 3.42 24.72
C MET A 144 23.53 2.99 25.79
N CYS A 145 23.23 1.93 26.54
CA CYS A 145 24.13 1.37 27.55
C CYS A 145 25.10 0.29 27.03
N ASP A 146 24.96 -0.16 25.79
CA ASP A 146 25.85 -1.18 25.20
C ASP A 146 27.24 -0.57 24.88
N PRO A 147 28.31 -1.03 25.53
CA PRO A 147 29.66 -0.50 25.29
C PRO A 147 30.19 -0.71 23.85
N LYS A 148 29.56 -1.61 23.08
CA LYS A 148 29.90 -1.91 21.69
C LYS A 148 29.04 -1.15 20.68
N ALA A 149 28.02 -0.44 21.15
CA ALA A 149 27.16 0.37 20.29
C ALA A 149 27.77 1.76 20.10
N ASP A 150 27.54 2.32 18.91
CA ASP A 150 27.85 3.71 18.59
C ASP A 150 26.52 4.42 18.20
N PRO A 151 25.73 4.87 19.19
CA PRO A 151 24.47 5.54 18.94
C PRO A 151 24.68 6.89 18.26
N PRO A 152 24.01 7.19 17.13
CA PRO A 152 24.08 8.49 16.47
C PRO A 152 23.62 9.62 17.42
N ASP A 153 24.21 10.82 17.28
CA ASP A 153 23.87 11.99 18.10
C ASP A 153 22.39 12.39 17.91
N ALA A 154 21.85 12.30 16.70
CA ALA A 154 20.43 12.51 16.43
C ALA A 154 19.51 11.60 17.27
N LEU A 155 19.91 10.34 17.53
CA LEU A 155 19.16 9.45 18.43
C LEU A 155 19.25 9.89 19.88
N LYS A 156 20.45 10.27 20.35
CA LYS A 156 20.68 10.76 21.73
C LYS A 156 19.85 12.01 22.01
N GLU A 157 19.92 12.99 21.11
CA GLU A 157 19.19 14.25 21.20
C GLU A 157 17.68 14.01 21.15
N GLY A 158 17.19 13.18 20.23
CA GLY A 158 15.77 12.88 20.12
C GLY A 158 15.22 12.21 21.37
N ILE A 159 15.95 11.29 22.00
CA ILE A 159 15.55 10.67 23.28
C ILE A 159 15.50 11.71 24.41
N GLN A 160 16.48 12.63 24.47
CA GLN A 160 16.48 13.72 25.45
C GLN A 160 15.33 14.70 25.27
N GLN A 161 14.92 14.94 24.00
CA GLN A 161 13.77 15.79 23.65
C GLN A 161 12.43 15.07 23.83
N GLY A 162 12.44 13.77 24.13
CA GLY A 162 11.24 12.97 24.37
C GLY A 162 10.54 12.53 23.10
N TYR A 163 11.26 12.34 21.99
CA TYR A 163 10.70 11.80 20.76
C TYR A 163 10.24 10.36 20.96
N GLU A 164 9.04 10.05 20.49
CA GLU A 164 8.40 8.76 20.70
C GLU A 164 8.09 8.01 19.38
N GLU A 165 8.12 8.72 18.24
CA GLU A 165 7.91 8.12 16.89
C GLU A 165 9.10 8.40 15.98
N ARG A 166 9.31 7.54 14.99
CA ARG A 166 10.39 7.69 14.00
C ARG A 166 10.35 9.04 13.27
N LYS A 167 9.16 9.53 12.97
CA LYS A 167 8.94 10.81 12.28
C LYS A 167 9.31 12.04 13.11
N ASP A 168 9.39 11.91 14.43
CA ASP A 168 9.72 13.03 15.31
C ASP A 168 11.22 13.41 15.18
N PHE A 169 12.04 12.47 14.68
CA PHE A 169 13.47 12.68 14.45
C PHE A 169 13.70 13.49 13.17
N PRO A 170 14.33 14.68 13.24
CA PRO A 170 14.55 15.56 12.09
C PRO A 170 15.52 14.97 11.06
N GLU A 171 16.45 14.12 11.52
CA GLU A 171 17.34 13.38 10.66
C GLU A 171 16.88 11.93 10.51
N VAL A 172 16.97 11.39 9.29
CA VAL A 172 16.63 10.01 9.03
C VAL A 172 17.64 9.09 9.69
N LEU A 173 17.25 8.48 10.81
CA LEU A 173 18.06 7.47 11.46
C LEU A 173 18.29 6.27 10.53
N PRO A 174 19.54 5.75 10.44
CA PRO A 174 19.81 4.54 9.66
C PRO A 174 18.91 3.40 10.08
N GLN A 175 18.39 2.62 9.12
CA GLN A 175 17.46 1.53 9.39
C GLN A 175 17.99 0.55 10.43
N GLY A 176 19.27 0.16 10.33
CA GLY A 176 19.89 -0.76 11.29
C GLY A 176 20.01 -0.21 12.71
N VAL A 177 20.02 1.12 12.90
CA VAL A 177 19.92 1.77 14.22
C VAL A 177 18.49 1.75 14.71
N TRP A 178 17.54 2.14 13.84
CA TRP A 178 16.12 2.16 14.19
C TRP A 178 15.60 0.78 14.57
N ASP A 179 16.00 -0.27 13.87
CA ASP A 179 15.62 -1.65 14.17
C ASP A 179 16.09 -2.14 15.55
N LYS A 180 17.13 -1.53 16.11
CA LYS A 180 17.60 -1.84 17.48
C LYS A 180 16.78 -1.16 18.56
N VAL A 181 16.14 -0.03 18.27
CA VAL A 181 15.47 0.81 19.27
C VAL A 181 13.94 0.88 19.11
N ASN A 182 13.39 0.42 18.00
CA ASN A 182 11.93 0.43 17.78
C ASN A 182 11.20 -0.66 18.59
N VAL A 183 9.87 -0.54 18.65
CA VAL A 183 9.01 -1.55 19.28
C VAL A 183 8.97 -2.80 18.41
N GLN A 184 9.37 -3.93 18.97
CA GLN A 184 9.27 -5.27 18.38
C GLN A 184 8.61 -6.22 19.36
N ARG A 185 7.96 -7.31 18.87
CA ARG A 185 7.35 -8.36 19.71
C ARG A 185 6.51 -7.80 20.86
N PHE A 186 5.58 -6.91 20.54
CA PHE A 186 4.75 -6.25 21.52
C PHE A 186 3.76 -7.21 22.18
N SER A 187 3.74 -7.18 23.52
CA SER A 187 2.70 -7.81 24.32
C SER A 187 2.26 -6.84 25.42
N MET A 188 0.95 -6.58 25.53
CA MET A 188 0.43 -5.71 26.60
C MET A 188 0.82 -6.21 28.00
N LYS A 189 0.84 -7.53 28.22
CA LYS A 189 1.23 -8.13 29.49
C LYS A 189 2.69 -7.81 29.82
N ASN A 190 3.59 -8.02 28.87
CA ASN A 190 5.03 -7.83 29.08
C ASN A 190 5.40 -6.34 29.11
N CYS A 191 4.84 -5.53 28.21
CA CYS A 191 5.08 -4.08 28.15
C CYS A 191 4.33 -3.34 29.28
N GLY A 192 3.26 -3.91 29.82
CA GLY A 192 2.54 -3.36 30.98
C GLY A 192 3.38 -3.24 32.25
N SER A 193 4.42 -4.07 32.38
CA SER A 193 5.39 -4.02 33.49
C SER A 193 6.55 -3.04 33.25
N CYS A 194 6.68 -2.45 32.06
CA CYS A 194 7.70 -1.47 31.76
C CYS A 194 7.42 -0.15 32.49
N GLU A 195 8.38 0.34 33.28
CA GLU A 195 8.26 1.62 34.02
C GLU A 195 8.06 2.81 33.07
N LYS A 196 8.80 2.83 31.96
CA LYS A 196 8.70 3.84 30.90
C LYS A 196 7.75 3.36 29.79
N LYS A 197 6.44 3.44 30.02
CA LYS A 197 5.44 3.03 29.02
C LYS A 197 5.52 3.94 27.80
N CYS A 198 5.88 3.36 26.65
CA CYS A 198 6.01 4.08 25.38
C CYS A 198 4.65 4.52 24.81
N LYS A 199 4.68 5.40 23.81
CA LYS A 199 3.49 5.87 23.10
C LYS A 199 2.70 4.72 22.49
N TYR A 200 3.39 3.71 21.91
CA TYR A 200 2.72 2.54 21.33
C TYR A 200 1.88 1.77 22.36
N TYR A 201 2.40 1.58 23.59
CA TYR A 201 1.61 0.97 24.68
C TYR A 201 0.31 1.74 24.95
N LYS A 202 0.41 3.08 25.05
CA LYS A 202 -0.75 3.96 25.28
C LYS A 202 -1.76 3.87 24.15
N VAL A 203 -1.28 3.96 22.90
CA VAL A 203 -2.12 3.83 21.69
C VAL A 203 -2.80 2.46 21.63
N ARG A 204 -2.07 1.36 21.91
CA ARG A 204 -2.65 0.00 21.94
C ARG A 204 -3.73 -0.15 23.00
N ALA A 205 -3.55 0.44 24.17
CA ALA A 205 -4.58 0.44 25.23
C ALA A 205 -5.83 1.22 24.77
N SER A 206 -5.66 2.40 24.17
CA SER A 206 -6.78 3.20 23.66
C SER A 206 -7.53 2.51 22.53
N LEU A 207 -6.84 1.88 21.57
CA LEU A 207 -7.46 1.17 20.46
C LEU A 207 -8.41 0.05 20.87
N LYS A 208 -8.18 -0.60 22.02
CA LYS A 208 -9.05 -1.69 22.51
C LYS A 208 -10.39 -1.22 23.03
N TYR A 209 -10.48 -0.01 23.52
CA TYR A 209 -11.65 0.49 24.28
C TYR A 209 -12.32 1.71 23.65
N THR A 210 -11.76 2.26 22.57
CA THR A 210 -12.34 3.43 21.91
C THR A 210 -13.73 3.12 21.33
N ASP A 211 -14.62 4.09 21.44
CA ASP A 211 -15.90 4.15 20.72
C ASP A 211 -15.88 5.22 19.61
N GLY A 212 -14.71 5.85 19.39
CA GLY A 212 -14.48 6.93 18.45
C GLY A 212 -14.03 6.48 17.06
N VAL A 213 -13.17 7.29 16.46
CA VAL A 213 -12.64 7.10 15.11
C VAL A 213 -11.21 6.55 15.17
N VAL A 214 -10.96 5.48 14.45
CA VAL A 214 -9.61 4.93 14.31
C VAL A 214 -9.13 5.16 12.88
N LEU A 215 -8.01 5.86 12.75
CA LEU A 215 -7.31 6.07 11.49
C LEU A 215 -6.11 5.14 11.42
N CYS A 216 -6.01 4.33 10.37
CA CYS A 216 -4.90 3.41 10.18
C CYS A 216 -4.51 3.29 8.71
N ASN A 217 -3.46 2.54 8.40
CA ASN A 217 -3.21 2.12 7.03
C ASN A 217 -3.91 0.78 6.72
N GLN A 218 -4.04 0.47 5.44
CA GLN A 218 -4.69 -0.77 5.00
C GLN A 218 -3.99 -2.02 5.52
N ASP A 219 -2.66 -2.00 5.71
CA ASP A 219 -1.91 -3.13 6.27
C ASP A 219 -2.33 -3.41 7.72
N PHE A 220 -2.51 -2.35 8.53
CA PHE A 220 -2.95 -2.47 9.92
C PHE A 220 -4.40 -3.00 10.01
N LEU A 221 -5.29 -2.50 9.16
CA LEU A 221 -6.68 -2.97 9.08
C LEU A 221 -6.73 -4.44 8.68
N THR A 222 -5.98 -4.83 7.63
CA THR A 222 -5.91 -6.22 7.17
C THR A 222 -5.46 -7.16 8.29
N GLN A 223 -4.40 -6.80 9.02
CA GLN A 223 -3.92 -7.59 10.17
C GLN A 223 -4.96 -7.67 11.30
N HIS A 224 -5.68 -6.59 11.56
CA HIS A 224 -6.78 -6.59 12.52
C HIS A 224 -7.88 -7.58 12.12
N LEU A 225 -8.35 -7.52 10.87
CA LEU A 225 -9.39 -8.39 10.34
C LEU A 225 -8.94 -9.86 10.30
N MET A 226 -7.70 -10.13 9.90
CA MET A 226 -7.13 -11.49 9.91
C MET A 226 -7.19 -12.11 11.31
N LYS A 227 -6.83 -11.35 12.36
CA LYS A 227 -6.92 -11.82 13.74
C LYS A 227 -8.37 -12.11 14.15
N LEU A 228 -9.30 -11.21 13.84
CA LEU A 228 -10.72 -11.40 14.15
C LEU A 228 -11.30 -12.65 13.47
N ARG A 229 -11.01 -12.84 12.17
CA ARG A 229 -11.50 -14.03 11.42
C ARG A 229 -10.89 -15.35 11.88
N ARG A 230 -9.77 -15.31 12.59
CA ARG A 230 -9.16 -16.47 13.27
C ARG A 230 -9.68 -16.68 14.70
N GLY A 231 -10.65 -15.86 15.14
CA GLY A 231 -11.14 -15.91 16.54
C GLY A 231 -10.16 -15.38 17.57
N GLN A 232 -9.12 -14.66 17.12
CA GLN A 232 -8.11 -14.06 17.99
C GLN A 232 -8.52 -12.64 18.41
N GLU A 233 -7.90 -12.13 19.47
CA GLU A 233 -8.08 -10.74 19.88
C GLU A 233 -7.56 -9.78 18.78
N GLY A 234 -8.46 -8.91 18.31
CA GLY A 234 -8.14 -7.90 17.30
C GLY A 234 -7.15 -6.84 17.78
N LEU A 235 -6.66 -6.04 16.86
CA LEU A 235 -5.79 -4.90 17.16
C LEU A 235 -6.58 -3.66 17.61
N ILE A 236 -7.84 -3.56 17.22
CA ILE A 236 -8.79 -2.47 17.49
C ILE A 236 -10.00 -3.05 18.21
N ASN A 237 -10.86 -2.21 18.77
CA ASN A 237 -12.12 -2.63 19.36
C ASN A 237 -12.97 -3.40 18.31
N ALA A 238 -13.31 -4.65 18.64
CA ALA A 238 -14.07 -5.53 17.76
C ALA A 238 -15.54 -5.10 17.57
N ALA A 239 -16.01 -4.07 18.31
CA ALA A 239 -17.36 -3.51 18.13
C ALA A 239 -17.51 -2.59 16.91
N ALA A 240 -16.41 -2.32 16.17
CA ALA A 240 -16.48 -1.57 14.92
C ALA A 240 -17.31 -2.34 13.89
N ASP A 241 -18.36 -1.70 13.36
CA ASP A 241 -19.24 -2.28 12.35
C ASP A 241 -19.30 -1.47 11.05
N LEU A 242 -18.45 -0.45 10.93
CA LEU A 242 -18.24 0.33 9.72
C LEU A 242 -16.75 0.51 9.44
N LEU A 243 -16.34 0.08 8.26
CA LEU A 243 -14.99 0.21 7.74
C LEU A 243 -15.00 1.13 6.52
N VAL A 244 -14.00 1.99 6.41
CA VAL A 244 -13.72 2.76 5.19
C VAL A 244 -12.34 2.38 4.69
N VAL A 245 -12.22 2.06 3.41
CA VAL A 245 -10.95 1.80 2.74
C VAL A 245 -10.79 2.85 1.65
N ASP A 246 -9.97 3.84 1.92
CA ASP A 246 -9.57 4.85 0.95
C ASP A 246 -8.37 4.34 0.14
N GLU A 247 -8.28 4.73 -1.12
CA GLU A 247 -7.35 4.17 -2.12
C GLU A 247 -7.52 2.64 -2.28
N ALA A 248 -8.77 2.19 -2.39
CA ALA A 248 -9.15 0.77 -2.38
C ALA A 248 -8.67 -0.02 -3.63
N HIS A 249 -8.15 0.67 -4.65
CA HIS A 249 -7.55 0.01 -5.84
C HIS A 249 -6.36 -0.90 -5.47
N ASN A 250 -5.71 -0.65 -4.32
CA ASN A 250 -4.57 -1.44 -3.83
C ASN A 250 -4.98 -2.57 -2.86
N LEU A 251 -6.28 -2.81 -2.64
CA LEU A 251 -6.75 -3.68 -1.57
C LEU A 251 -6.30 -5.15 -1.72
N ASP A 252 -6.34 -5.69 -2.94
CA ASP A 252 -5.90 -7.06 -3.21
C ASP A 252 -4.40 -7.24 -3.00
N ASP A 253 -3.58 -6.27 -3.41
CA ASP A 253 -2.13 -6.27 -3.20
C ASP A 253 -1.78 -6.14 -1.71
N LYS A 254 -2.51 -5.34 -0.94
CA LYS A 254 -2.34 -5.23 0.51
C LYS A 254 -2.67 -6.53 1.24
N VAL A 255 -3.78 -7.18 0.88
CA VAL A 255 -4.14 -8.47 1.45
C VAL A 255 -3.14 -9.55 1.03
N ARG A 256 -2.72 -9.57 -0.23
CA ARG A 256 -1.67 -10.46 -0.71
C ARG A 256 -0.38 -10.28 0.08
N SER A 257 0.09 -9.04 0.23
CA SER A 257 1.28 -8.73 1.02
C SER A 257 1.16 -9.18 2.48
N ALA A 258 -0.01 -9.00 3.09
CA ALA A 258 -0.27 -9.40 4.47
C ALA A 258 -0.33 -10.93 4.68
N THR A 259 -0.58 -11.68 3.61
CA THR A 259 -0.62 -13.16 3.60
C THR A 259 0.62 -13.79 2.99
N THR A 260 1.60 -12.97 2.60
CA THR A 260 2.87 -13.44 2.03
C THR A 260 3.85 -13.77 3.15
N GLU A 261 4.34 -14.99 3.13
CA GLU A 261 5.41 -15.47 4.01
C GLU A 261 6.76 -15.40 3.28
N ARG A 262 7.81 -15.09 4.04
CA ARG A 262 9.18 -14.92 3.53
C ARG A 262 10.18 -15.60 4.45
N PHE A 263 11.00 -16.46 3.88
CA PHE A 263 12.06 -17.15 4.60
C PHE A 263 13.39 -16.95 3.88
N GLY A 264 14.30 -16.23 4.51
CA GLY A 264 15.67 -16.04 4.04
C GLY A 264 16.65 -16.93 4.76
N GLN A 265 17.70 -17.40 4.06
CA GLN A 265 18.76 -18.23 4.64
C GLN A 265 19.37 -17.61 5.91
N GLY A 266 19.69 -16.30 5.85
CA GLY A 266 20.28 -15.58 6.99
C GLY A 266 19.33 -15.46 8.19
N MET A 267 18.02 -15.28 7.93
CA MET A 267 16.97 -15.24 8.95
C MET A 267 16.90 -16.57 9.71
N LEU A 268 16.84 -17.69 8.97
CA LEU A 268 16.75 -19.03 9.57
C LEU A 268 17.99 -19.34 10.42
N PHE A 269 19.19 -19.03 9.94
CA PHE A 269 20.42 -19.16 10.75
C PHE A 269 20.40 -18.28 12.00
N GLY A 270 19.88 -17.05 11.89
CA GLY A 270 19.71 -16.15 13.02
C GLY A 270 18.79 -16.73 14.08
N MET A 271 17.65 -17.33 13.68
CA MET A 271 16.70 -18.00 14.58
C MET A 271 17.33 -19.21 15.27
N ILE A 272 18.01 -20.10 14.52
CA ILE A 272 18.72 -21.25 15.08
C ILE A 272 19.76 -20.81 16.11
N LYS A 273 20.56 -19.79 15.78
CA LYS A 273 21.55 -19.23 16.69
C LYS A 273 20.93 -18.67 17.97
N SER A 274 19.80 -17.98 17.86
CA SER A 274 19.09 -17.40 19.00
C SER A 274 18.50 -18.49 19.89
N ALA A 275 17.85 -19.50 19.30
CA ALA A 275 17.28 -20.64 20.03
C ALA A 275 18.39 -21.44 20.75
N PHE A 276 19.51 -21.65 20.08
CA PHE A 276 20.65 -22.33 20.68
C PHE A 276 21.31 -21.51 21.81
N TYR A 277 21.29 -20.20 21.73
CA TYR A 277 21.76 -19.30 22.79
C TYR A 277 20.85 -19.35 24.04
N GLU A 278 19.54 -19.54 23.86
CA GLU A 278 18.60 -19.73 24.98
C GLU A 278 18.93 -20.99 25.80
N LEU A 279 19.52 -22.03 25.17
CA LEU A 279 19.98 -23.26 25.80
C LEU A 279 21.31 -23.13 26.56
N ARG A 280 21.93 -21.96 26.66
CA ARG A 280 23.25 -21.78 27.29
C ARG A 280 23.38 -22.31 28.74
N SER A 281 22.24 -22.47 29.42
CA SER A 281 22.20 -23.02 30.80
C SER A 281 22.09 -24.54 30.84
N PHE A 282 22.00 -25.20 29.66
CA PHE A 282 21.85 -26.65 29.50
C PHE A 282 23.02 -27.22 28.70
N ASP A 283 23.12 -28.53 28.65
CA ASP A 283 24.13 -29.20 27.82
C ASP A 283 23.77 -29.08 26.34
N GLN A 284 24.37 -28.11 25.69
CA GLN A 284 24.19 -27.85 24.24
C GLN A 284 24.70 -29.00 23.36
N SER A 285 25.53 -29.92 23.90
CA SER A 285 26.06 -31.04 23.14
C SER A 285 24.96 -31.99 22.70
N SER A 286 23.89 -32.09 23.50
CA SER A 286 22.77 -33.01 23.28
C SER A 286 21.89 -32.62 22.06
N VAL A 287 21.87 -31.34 21.63
CA VAL A 287 21.12 -30.84 20.46
C VAL A 287 22.02 -30.36 19.33
N SER A 288 23.34 -30.57 19.44
CA SER A 288 24.32 -30.13 18.44
C SER A 288 24.26 -30.94 17.13
N GLY A 289 23.72 -32.14 17.19
CA GLY A 289 23.46 -33.00 16.03
C GLY A 289 22.35 -32.40 15.16
N GLU A 290 21.20 -32.20 15.76
CA GLU A 290 19.99 -31.63 15.12
C GLU A 290 20.26 -30.23 14.60
N LYS A 291 21.04 -29.42 15.32
CA LYS A 291 21.47 -28.11 14.83
C LYS A 291 22.25 -28.21 13.52
N ARG A 292 23.26 -29.10 13.45
CA ARG A 292 24.06 -29.28 12.23
C ARG A 292 23.24 -29.84 11.09
N GLU A 293 22.30 -30.74 11.37
CA GLU A 293 21.38 -31.28 10.39
C GLU A 293 20.47 -30.17 9.80
N ALA A 294 19.86 -29.33 10.65
CA ALA A 294 19.07 -28.21 10.23
C ALA A 294 19.86 -27.18 9.40
N GLU A 295 21.06 -26.81 9.87
CA GLU A 295 21.95 -25.90 9.13
C GLU A 295 22.35 -26.49 7.75
N SER A 296 22.62 -27.77 7.67
CA SER A 296 22.98 -28.47 6.42
C SER A 296 21.81 -28.54 5.45
N ALA A 297 20.61 -28.86 5.93
CA ALA A 297 19.39 -28.90 5.12
C ALA A 297 19.04 -27.51 4.57
N ILE A 298 19.15 -26.45 5.38
CA ILE A 298 18.97 -25.07 4.95
C ILE A 298 19.95 -24.73 3.82
N ILE A 299 21.26 -25.06 3.97
CA ILE A 299 22.26 -24.82 2.94
C ILE A 299 21.92 -25.54 1.64
N ALA A 300 21.52 -26.81 1.72
CA ALA A 300 21.17 -27.61 0.53
C ALA A 300 20.00 -27.00 -0.22
N PHE A 301 18.92 -26.64 0.49
CA PHE A 301 17.73 -26.03 -0.13
C PHE A 301 18.05 -24.69 -0.76
N TYR A 302 18.74 -23.78 -0.06
CA TYR A 302 19.06 -22.44 -0.62
C TYR A 302 20.08 -22.50 -1.77
N ASN A 303 20.95 -23.51 -1.82
CA ASN A 303 21.79 -23.74 -2.99
C ASN A 303 20.95 -24.17 -4.20
N CYS A 304 19.93 -24.97 -4.00
CA CYS A 304 18.96 -25.31 -5.06
C CYS A 304 18.24 -24.05 -5.57
N LEU A 305 17.75 -23.17 -4.68
CA LEU A 305 17.10 -21.92 -5.08
C LEU A 305 18.05 -21.02 -5.88
N LYS A 306 19.31 -20.85 -5.42
CA LYS A 306 20.31 -20.06 -6.15
C LYS A 306 20.64 -20.63 -7.52
N ALA A 307 20.65 -21.97 -7.68
CA ALA A 307 20.83 -22.61 -8.96
C ALA A 307 19.65 -22.35 -9.92
N GLN A 308 18.40 -22.36 -9.41
CA GLN A 308 17.23 -22.00 -10.19
C GLN A 308 17.28 -20.55 -10.67
N VAL A 309 17.65 -19.62 -9.77
CA VAL A 309 17.82 -18.19 -10.11
C VAL A 309 18.88 -18.02 -11.20
N GLN A 310 20.08 -18.63 -11.01
CA GLN A 310 21.17 -18.51 -11.97
C GLN A 310 20.79 -19.08 -13.36
N LYS A 311 20.04 -20.17 -13.39
CA LYS A 311 19.51 -20.75 -14.63
C LYS A 311 18.60 -19.74 -15.34
N GLN A 312 17.63 -19.14 -14.61
CA GLN A 312 16.69 -18.16 -15.18
C GLN A 312 17.43 -16.89 -15.67
N ILE A 313 18.42 -16.39 -14.93
CA ILE A 313 19.24 -15.25 -15.38
C ILE A 313 20.01 -15.59 -16.67
N ASN A 314 20.53 -16.80 -16.80
CA ASN A 314 21.28 -17.22 -18.00
C ASN A 314 20.40 -17.43 -19.22
N GLU A 315 19.15 -17.84 -19.01
CA GLU A 315 18.15 -18.11 -20.07
C GLU A 315 17.34 -16.85 -20.41
N ALA A 316 17.38 -15.81 -19.58
CA ALA A 316 16.57 -14.60 -19.72
C ALA A 316 17.07 -13.70 -20.88
N GLU A 317 16.11 -13.12 -21.60
CA GLU A 317 16.33 -11.93 -22.42
C GLU A 317 16.76 -10.75 -21.51
N GLN A 318 17.36 -9.69 -22.07
CA GLN A 318 18.02 -8.61 -21.30
C GLN A 318 17.16 -8.02 -20.17
N ASP A 319 15.85 -7.89 -20.37
CA ASP A 319 14.92 -7.26 -19.42
C ASP A 319 14.73 -8.04 -18.10
N MET A 320 14.93 -9.36 -18.08
CA MET A 320 14.76 -10.18 -16.86
C MET A 320 16.04 -10.32 -16.02
N ARG A 321 17.19 -9.86 -16.50
CA ARG A 321 18.47 -9.97 -15.78
C ARG A 321 18.50 -9.12 -14.50
N TYR A 322 17.61 -8.16 -14.37
CA TYR A 322 17.48 -7.24 -13.23
C TYR A 322 16.23 -7.47 -12.40
N ALA A 323 15.53 -8.57 -12.66
CA ALA A 323 14.36 -8.92 -11.85
C ALA A 323 14.80 -9.32 -10.44
N ASP A 324 14.06 -8.84 -9.44
CA ASP A 324 14.25 -9.27 -8.06
C ASP A 324 13.47 -10.54 -7.73
N ARG A 325 12.52 -10.96 -8.60
CA ARG A 325 11.61 -12.10 -8.44
C ARG A 325 11.81 -13.11 -9.55
N PHE A 326 11.95 -14.38 -9.17
CA PHE A 326 12.18 -15.51 -10.06
C PHE A 326 11.15 -16.60 -9.80
N PHE A 327 10.79 -17.33 -10.84
CA PHE A 327 9.87 -18.46 -10.71
C PHE A 327 10.52 -19.56 -9.88
N PHE A 328 9.73 -20.15 -8.98
CA PHE A 328 10.12 -21.34 -8.25
C PHE A 328 9.76 -22.56 -9.11
N ASP A 329 10.79 -23.33 -9.48
CA ASP A 329 10.59 -24.63 -10.15
C ASP A 329 10.32 -25.68 -9.07
N ASN A 330 9.06 -26.08 -8.94
CA ASN A 330 8.59 -27.08 -7.98
C ASN A 330 8.89 -28.51 -8.41
N ASN A 331 10.02 -28.75 -9.09
CA ASN A 331 10.45 -30.10 -9.44
C ASN A 331 10.64 -30.96 -8.16
N GLY A 332 10.59 -32.28 -8.31
CA GLY A 332 10.65 -33.22 -7.17
C GLY A 332 11.83 -32.96 -6.24
N SER A 333 12.99 -32.62 -6.78
CA SER A 333 14.20 -32.36 -5.98
C SER A 333 14.08 -31.11 -5.09
N ALA A 334 13.48 -30.01 -5.57
CA ALA A 334 13.29 -28.81 -4.76
C ALA A 334 12.27 -29.05 -3.61
N ILE A 335 11.21 -29.82 -3.88
CA ILE A 335 10.21 -30.19 -2.88
C ILE A 335 10.78 -31.15 -1.83
N GLU A 336 11.60 -32.15 -2.26
CA GLU A 336 12.30 -33.05 -1.35
C GLU A 336 13.21 -32.26 -0.39
N LEU A 337 14.05 -31.35 -0.92
CA LEU A 337 14.93 -30.51 -0.10
C LEU A 337 14.15 -29.56 0.84
N LEU A 338 13.02 -29.03 0.39
CA LEU A 338 12.15 -28.22 1.24
C LEU A 338 11.55 -29.06 2.38
N THR A 339 11.14 -30.29 2.11
CA THR A 339 10.61 -31.23 3.09
C THR A 339 11.67 -31.64 4.09
N GLU A 340 12.89 -31.96 3.63
CA GLU A 340 14.02 -32.28 4.50
C GLU A 340 14.39 -31.08 5.41
N MET A 341 14.41 -29.87 4.85
CA MET A 341 14.68 -28.65 5.61
C MET A 341 13.62 -28.43 6.70
N ASN A 342 12.33 -28.58 6.36
CA ASN A 342 11.24 -28.45 7.32
C ASN A 342 11.34 -29.50 8.44
N ALA A 343 11.57 -30.76 8.10
CA ALA A 343 11.72 -31.85 9.08
C ALA A 343 12.90 -31.59 10.02
N ALA A 344 14.04 -31.14 9.49
CA ALA A 344 15.22 -30.84 10.31
C ALA A 344 14.99 -29.65 11.27
N ILE A 345 14.30 -28.59 10.81
CA ILE A 345 13.92 -27.44 11.66
C ILE A 345 12.95 -27.89 12.74
N HIS A 346 11.95 -28.72 12.41
CA HIS A 346 10.98 -29.27 13.36
C HIS A 346 11.66 -30.13 14.43
N ASN A 347 12.57 -31.03 14.05
CA ASN A 347 13.31 -31.87 14.97
C ASN A 347 14.16 -31.04 15.95
N LEU A 348 14.83 -30.00 15.43
CA LEU A 348 15.61 -29.10 16.27
C LEU A 348 14.70 -28.33 17.26
N SER A 349 13.58 -27.76 16.78
CA SER A 349 12.66 -27.04 17.64
C SER A 349 12.08 -27.96 18.75
N SER A 350 11.62 -29.16 18.38
CA SER A 350 11.10 -30.16 19.32
C SER A 350 12.15 -30.55 20.36
N SER A 351 13.40 -30.76 19.96
CA SER A 351 14.50 -31.06 20.89
C SER A 351 14.76 -29.91 21.88
N ILE A 352 14.72 -28.67 21.42
CA ILE A 352 14.87 -27.48 22.27
C ILE A 352 13.71 -27.34 23.24
N GLN A 353 12.47 -27.61 22.84
CA GLN A 353 11.28 -27.52 23.68
C GLN A 353 11.30 -28.56 24.84
N ILE A 354 11.87 -29.75 24.64
CA ILE A 354 12.03 -30.73 25.71
C ILE A 354 12.85 -30.12 26.86
N TYR A 355 13.93 -29.41 26.56
CA TYR A 355 14.75 -28.72 27.56
C TYR A 355 14.05 -27.52 28.19
N SER A 356 13.23 -26.78 27.41
CA SER A 356 12.44 -25.67 27.94
C SER A 356 11.43 -26.12 28.99
N SER A 357 10.81 -27.29 28.78
CA SER A 357 9.83 -27.87 29.71
C SER A 357 10.46 -28.34 31.02
N MET A 358 11.77 -28.56 31.07
CA MET A 358 12.51 -28.99 32.27
C MET A 358 12.96 -27.82 33.16
N ASP A 359 12.88 -26.57 32.71
CA ASP A 359 13.30 -25.40 33.50
C ASP A 359 12.15 -24.82 34.33
N PHE A 360 11.71 -25.60 35.35
CA PHE A 360 10.65 -25.21 36.30
C PHE A 360 11.01 -23.98 37.18
N ARG A 361 12.28 -23.52 37.19
CA ARG A 361 12.73 -22.50 38.15
C ARG A 361 12.71 -21.07 37.62
N ASN A 362 12.73 -20.85 36.30
CA ASN A 362 12.96 -19.54 35.76
C ASN A 362 11.80 -18.90 35.00
N ASN A 363 10.71 -19.61 34.72
CA ASN A 363 9.55 -19.08 33.98
C ASN A 363 9.95 -18.27 32.72
N ARG A 364 11.11 -18.60 32.12
CA ARG A 364 11.61 -17.96 30.90
C ARG A 364 10.92 -18.60 29.70
N SER A 365 10.20 -17.83 28.93
CA SER A 365 9.71 -18.25 27.63
C SER A 365 10.92 -18.40 26.69
N PHE A 366 11.04 -19.55 26.06
CA PHE A 366 12.03 -19.82 25.00
C PHE A 366 11.47 -19.26 23.69
N ALA A 367 11.43 -17.94 23.59
CA ALA A 367 10.79 -17.22 22.47
C ALA A 367 11.40 -17.58 21.11
N ALA A 368 12.70 -17.93 21.06
CA ALA A 368 13.36 -18.28 19.82
C ALA A 368 13.04 -19.72 19.36
N SER A 369 12.72 -20.65 20.28
CA SER A 369 12.21 -21.97 19.87
C SER A 369 10.78 -21.88 19.37
N ASP A 370 9.94 -21.03 19.96
CA ASP A 370 8.59 -20.75 19.47
C ASP A 370 8.63 -20.16 18.05
N ASP A 371 9.64 -19.34 17.72
CA ASP A 371 9.84 -18.81 16.38
C ASP A 371 10.21 -19.91 15.36
N LEU A 372 11.07 -20.88 15.74
CA LEU A 372 11.39 -22.04 14.89
C LEU A 372 10.19 -22.94 14.65
N ASP A 373 9.37 -23.14 15.67
CA ASP A 373 8.10 -23.89 15.56
C ASP A 373 7.15 -23.21 14.56
N ALA A 374 6.98 -21.88 14.69
CA ALA A 374 6.12 -21.13 13.79
C ALA A 374 6.61 -21.22 12.32
N VAL A 375 7.94 -21.23 12.10
CA VAL A 375 8.52 -21.46 10.76
C VAL A 375 8.17 -22.87 10.27
N SER A 376 8.36 -23.89 11.11
CA SER A 376 8.06 -25.28 10.73
C SER A 376 6.57 -25.47 10.43
N GLU A 377 5.67 -24.88 11.23
CA GLU A 377 4.23 -24.91 10.97
C GLU A 377 3.88 -24.24 9.63
N SER A 378 4.46 -23.05 9.35
CA SER A 378 4.24 -22.34 8.07
C SER A 378 4.76 -23.14 6.87
N LEU A 379 5.92 -23.77 6.97
CA LEU A 379 6.48 -24.61 5.91
C LEU A 379 5.67 -25.92 5.75
N SER A 380 5.13 -26.48 6.82
CA SER A 380 4.22 -27.63 6.75
C SER A 380 2.92 -27.26 6.05
N GLU A 381 2.31 -26.10 6.40
CA GLU A 381 1.11 -25.59 5.69
C GLU A 381 1.40 -25.36 4.19
N LEU A 382 2.59 -24.84 3.85
CA LEU A 382 3.00 -24.69 2.47
C LEU A 382 3.07 -26.03 1.73
N LEU A 383 3.72 -27.05 2.33
CA LEU A 383 3.86 -28.38 1.74
C LEU A 383 2.51 -29.11 1.58
N ASP A 384 1.63 -29.00 2.57
CA ASP A 384 0.31 -29.62 2.55
C ASP A 384 -0.62 -28.98 1.50
N ARG A 385 -0.40 -27.72 1.16
CA ARG A 385 -1.26 -26.94 0.26
C ARG A 385 -0.49 -26.34 -0.93
N ILE A 386 0.56 -27.00 -1.36
CA ILE A 386 1.50 -26.45 -2.36
C ILE A 386 0.81 -26.05 -3.67
N ASP A 387 -0.22 -26.79 -4.08
CA ASP A 387 -1.01 -26.51 -5.28
C ASP A 387 -1.89 -25.26 -5.15
N ASP A 388 -2.22 -24.83 -3.93
CA ASP A 388 -3.00 -23.64 -3.64
C ASP A 388 -2.12 -22.40 -3.43
N MET A 389 -0.80 -22.58 -3.38
CA MET A 389 0.15 -21.51 -3.10
C MET A 389 0.86 -21.04 -4.37
N LEU A 390 1.04 -19.75 -4.47
CA LEU A 390 1.95 -19.12 -5.41
C LEU A 390 3.30 -18.98 -4.74
N ILE A 391 4.32 -19.60 -5.32
CA ILE A 391 5.67 -19.68 -4.75
C ILE A 391 6.65 -19.02 -5.72
N TRP A 392 7.56 -18.22 -5.20
CA TRP A 392 8.64 -17.62 -6.00
C TRP A 392 9.91 -17.41 -5.15
N ILE A 393 10.98 -17.04 -5.81
CA ILE A 393 12.27 -16.73 -5.20
C ILE A 393 12.51 -15.23 -5.32
N GLU A 394 12.80 -14.56 -4.21
CA GLU A 394 13.29 -13.16 -4.23
C GLU A 394 14.80 -13.15 -4.03
N GLN A 395 15.50 -12.37 -4.85
CA GLN A 395 16.97 -12.24 -4.81
C GLN A 395 17.34 -10.76 -4.68
N HIS A 396 17.89 -10.39 -3.52
CA HIS A 396 18.38 -9.04 -3.25
C HIS A 396 19.88 -9.07 -2.96
N GLY A 397 20.69 -8.80 -3.97
CA GLY A 397 22.14 -8.95 -3.87
C GLY A 397 22.54 -10.41 -3.58
N SER A 398 23.16 -10.68 -2.44
CA SER A 398 23.53 -12.04 -2.01
C SER A 398 22.42 -12.74 -1.19
N ASN A 399 21.34 -12.05 -0.84
CA ASN A 399 20.24 -12.61 -0.05
C ASN A 399 19.21 -13.27 -0.96
N THR A 400 18.95 -14.56 -0.74
CA THR A 400 17.95 -15.35 -1.44
C THR A 400 16.85 -15.71 -0.46
N GLU A 401 15.59 -15.49 -0.84
CA GLU A 401 14.43 -15.77 -0.01
C GLU A 401 13.44 -16.67 -0.76
N LEU A 402 12.91 -17.66 -0.06
CA LEU A 402 11.69 -18.36 -0.47
C LEU A 402 10.51 -17.50 -0.07
N VAL A 403 9.63 -17.20 -1.03
CA VAL A 403 8.45 -16.37 -0.80
C VAL A 403 7.22 -17.10 -1.32
N TYR A 404 6.14 -17.07 -0.56
CA TYR A 404 4.88 -17.66 -1.01
C TYR A 404 3.66 -16.95 -0.43
N CYS A 405 2.54 -17.05 -1.16
CA CYS A 405 1.24 -16.58 -0.72
C CYS A 405 0.12 -17.47 -1.32
N PRO A 406 -1.09 -17.43 -0.76
CA PRO A 406 -2.23 -18.10 -1.37
C PRO A 406 -2.53 -17.57 -2.79
N LYS A 407 -2.83 -18.46 -3.73
CA LYS A 407 -3.24 -18.12 -5.10
C LYS A 407 -4.55 -17.31 -5.11
N ASN A 408 -5.52 -17.72 -4.32
CA ASN A 408 -6.86 -17.13 -4.33
C ASN A 408 -6.98 -15.94 -3.34
N THR A 409 -6.31 -14.83 -3.65
CA THR A 409 -6.40 -13.60 -2.84
C THR A 409 -7.81 -13.03 -2.83
N LYS A 410 -8.57 -13.17 -3.92
CA LYS A 410 -9.97 -12.72 -4.04
C LYS A 410 -10.85 -13.27 -2.89
N GLU A 411 -10.79 -14.58 -2.64
CA GLU A 411 -11.57 -15.19 -1.56
C GLU A 411 -11.13 -14.69 -0.17
N ILE A 412 -9.85 -14.42 0.01
CA ILE A 412 -9.33 -13.89 1.27
C ILE A 412 -9.84 -12.47 1.48
N VAL A 413 -9.77 -11.60 0.47
CA VAL A 413 -10.33 -10.24 0.52
C VAL A 413 -11.81 -10.30 0.85
N SER A 414 -12.58 -11.10 0.10
CA SER A 414 -14.02 -11.26 0.32
C SER A 414 -14.34 -11.69 1.75
N ARG A 415 -13.63 -12.70 2.27
CA ARG A 415 -13.80 -13.20 3.64
C ARG A 415 -13.44 -12.15 4.69
N LEU A 416 -12.39 -11.35 4.46
CA LEU A 416 -11.95 -10.34 5.43
C LEU A 416 -12.89 -9.14 5.47
N TYR A 417 -13.29 -8.61 4.31
CA TYR A 417 -13.93 -7.31 4.20
C TYR A 417 -15.43 -7.35 3.94
N PHE A 418 -15.98 -8.47 3.40
CA PHE A 418 -17.38 -8.50 2.96
C PHE A 418 -18.22 -9.59 3.62
N ASN A 419 -17.63 -10.56 4.28
CA ASN A 419 -18.35 -11.68 4.90
C ASN A 419 -18.57 -11.54 6.41
N GLY A 420 -18.22 -10.38 6.99
CA GLY A 420 -18.48 -10.06 8.39
C GLY A 420 -19.80 -9.34 8.63
N ASP A 421 -20.02 -8.95 9.88
CA ASP A 421 -21.16 -8.14 10.29
C ASP A 421 -20.95 -6.65 9.99
N GLU A 422 -19.71 -6.23 9.81
CA GLU A 422 -19.32 -4.87 9.44
C GLU A 422 -19.68 -4.55 7.97
N ARG A 423 -19.95 -3.27 7.69
CA ARG A 423 -20.10 -2.77 6.33
C ARG A 423 -18.82 -2.04 5.92
N THR A 424 -18.46 -2.20 4.65
CA THR A 424 -17.22 -1.62 4.10
C THR A 424 -17.58 -0.63 3.01
N ILE A 425 -17.08 0.59 3.15
CA ILE A 425 -17.09 1.64 2.13
C ILE A 425 -15.71 1.63 1.47
N LEU A 426 -15.69 1.51 0.15
CA LEU A 426 -14.49 1.46 -0.67
C LEU A 426 -14.47 2.66 -1.60
N THR A 427 -13.41 3.44 -1.57
CA THR A 427 -13.27 4.62 -2.43
C THR A 427 -11.86 4.72 -3.00
N SER A 428 -11.77 5.17 -4.23
CA SER A 428 -10.50 5.48 -4.89
C SER A 428 -10.75 6.44 -6.07
N ALA A 429 -9.69 7.04 -6.57
CA ALA A 429 -9.75 7.78 -7.83
C ALA A 429 -9.73 6.87 -9.07
N THR A 430 -9.44 5.58 -8.89
CA THR A 430 -9.19 4.63 -9.98
C THR A 430 -9.66 3.23 -9.58
N LEU A 431 -10.93 2.91 -9.78
CA LEU A 431 -11.51 1.57 -9.56
C LEU A 431 -12.04 0.96 -10.86
N THR A 432 -12.43 1.83 -11.80
CA THR A 432 -12.99 1.39 -13.08
C THR A 432 -11.90 1.17 -14.13
N ASN A 433 -12.10 0.15 -14.93
CA ASN A 433 -11.24 -0.21 -16.07
C ASN A 433 -11.93 0.02 -17.42
N ALA A 434 -13.19 0.48 -17.42
CA ALA A 434 -13.94 0.86 -18.60
C ALA A 434 -14.86 2.05 -18.28
N THR A 435 -15.30 2.78 -19.31
CA THR A 435 -16.15 3.98 -19.19
C THR A 435 -17.57 3.76 -19.77
N SER A 436 -17.83 2.58 -20.28
CA SER A 436 -19.12 2.20 -20.87
C SER A 436 -19.53 0.78 -20.45
N GLY A 437 -20.81 0.46 -20.64
CA GLY A 437 -21.37 -0.79 -20.18
C GLY A 437 -22.06 -0.67 -18.81
N SER A 438 -22.49 -1.79 -18.26
CA SER A 438 -23.05 -1.84 -16.89
C SER A 438 -22.01 -1.47 -15.85
N LEU A 439 -22.43 -1.06 -14.65
CA LEU A 439 -21.51 -0.79 -13.54
C LEU A 439 -20.62 -2.00 -13.23
N GLU A 440 -21.16 -3.20 -13.28
CA GLU A 440 -20.38 -4.42 -13.05
C GLU A 440 -19.29 -4.63 -14.12
N GLU A 441 -19.54 -4.25 -15.37
CA GLU A 441 -18.54 -4.28 -16.44
C GLU A 441 -17.48 -3.19 -16.23
N GLN A 442 -17.86 -1.99 -15.87
CA GLN A 442 -16.94 -0.90 -15.58
C GLN A 442 -16.01 -1.21 -14.39
N TYR A 443 -16.52 -1.87 -13.35
CA TYR A 443 -15.77 -2.29 -12.16
C TYR A 443 -15.23 -3.74 -12.24
N SER A 444 -15.28 -4.38 -13.40
CA SER A 444 -15.03 -5.82 -13.53
C SER A 444 -13.66 -6.25 -13.02
N TYR A 445 -12.61 -5.46 -13.26
CA TYR A 445 -11.28 -5.73 -12.76
C TYR A 445 -11.21 -5.65 -11.21
N PHE A 446 -11.79 -4.62 -10.62
CA PHE A 446 -11.89 -4.48 -9.18
C PHE A 446 -12.66 -5.64 -8.53
N ILE A 447 -13.83 -6.00 -9.07
CA ILE A 447 -14.65 -7.13 -8.60
C ILE A 447 -13.89 -8.44 -8.71
N SER A 448 -13.16 -8.67 -9.81
CA SER A 448 -12.42 -9.91 -10.04
C SER A 448 -11.27 -10.11 -9.05
N ASN A 449 -10.61 -9.04 -8.62
CA ASN A 449 -9.50 -9.09 -7.68
C ASN A 449 -9.94 -9.11 -6.21
N THR A 450 -11.04 -8.43 -5.86
CA THR A 450 -11.47 -8.25 -4.47
C THR A 450 -12.60 -9.17 -4.05
N GLY A 451 -13.37 -9.70 -5.00
CA GLY A 451 -14.59 -10.44 -4.71
C GLY A 451 -15.68 -9.56 -4.08
N PHE A 452 -15.72 -8.26 -4.43
CA PHE A 452 -16.79 -7.36 -4.00
C PHE A 452 -18.16 -7.94 -4.41
N PRO A 453 -19.14 -8.03 -3.49
CA PRO A 453 -20.42 -8.72 -3.71
C PRO A 453 -21.44 -7.84 -4.46
N ALA A 454 -21.10 -7.37 -5.67
CA ALA A 454 -21.94 -6.50 -6.47
C ALA A 454 -23.33 -7.13 -6.73
N GLY A 455 -24.36 -6.32 -6.70
CA GLY A 455 -25.74 -6.73 -6.96
C GLY A 455 -26.46 -7.44 -5.80
N ASP A 456 -25.74 -8.03 -4.85
CA ASP A 456 -26.33 -8.71 -3.66
C ASP A 456 -26.19 -7.83 -2.42
N ARG A 457 -25.08 -7.95 -1.72
CA ARG A 457 -24.77 -7.18 -0.51
C ARG A 457 -23.90 -5.95 -0.79
N GLY A 458 -23.59 -5.64 -2.03
CA GLY A 458 -22.72 -4.56 -2.46
C GLY A 458 -23.37 -3.66 -3.49
N CYS A 459 -23.31 -2.35 -3.24
CA CYS A 459 -23.74 -1.29 -4.13
C CYS A 459 -22.53 -0.67 -4.83
N LEU A 460 -22.55 -0.62 -6.16
CA LEU A 460 -21.60 0.11 -6.98
C LEU A 460 -22.20 1.47 -7.33
N SER A 461 -21.42 2.54 -7.22
CA SER A 461 -21.81 3.88 -7.63
C SER A 461 -21.35 4.17 -9.06
N GLU A 462 -22.10 5.03 -9.77
CA GLU A 462 -21.60 5.66 -10.98
C GLU A 462 -20.30 6.43 -10.67
N PRO A 463 -19.24 6.27 -11.49
CA PRO A 463 -18.02 7.01 -11.31
C PRO A 463 -18.25 8.52 -11.29
N LYS A 464 -17.72 9.22 -10.29
CA LYS A 464 -17.82 10.67 -10.21
C LYS A 464 -16.63 11.31 -10.92
N PRO A 465 -16.84 12.04 -12.02
CA PRO A 465 -15.74 12.68 -12.74
C PRO A 465 -15.10 13.79 -11.90
N SER A 466 -13.83 14.06 -12.17
CA SER A 466 -13.15 15.22 -11.58
C SER A 466 -13.85 16.53 -11.96
N PRO A 467 -13.97 17.51 -11.06
CA PRO A 467 -14.55 18.81 -11.35
C PRO A 467 -13.60 19.75 -12.12
N TYR A 468 -12.35 19.32 -12.32
CA TYR A 468 -11.35 20.17 -12.97
C TYR A 468 -11.56 20.25 -14.47
N PRO A 469 -11.40 21.44 -15.11
CA PRO A 469 -11.56 21.62 -16.53
C PRO A 469 -10.34 21.09 -17.32
N TYR A 470 -10.16 19.77 -17.31
CA TYR A 470 -8.97 19.13 -17.88
C TYR A 470 -8.68 19.51 -19.32
N ASP A 471 -9.71 19.61 -20.18
CA ASP A 471 -9.50 19.87 -21.61
C ASP A 471 -9.05 21.30 -21.91
N GLU A 472 -9.30 22.24 -20.98
CA GLU A 472 -8.81 23.62 -21.07
C GLU A 472 -7.42 23.78 -20.43
N HIS A 473 -7.17 23.03 -19.34
CA HIS A 473 -5.99 23.17 -18.50
C HIS A 473 -4.86 22.20 -18.85
N ALA A 474 -5.14 21.14 -19.60
CA ALA A 474 -4.16 20.12 -19.90
C ALA A 474 -4.28 19.57 -21.33
N MET A 475 -3.17 19.12 -21.89
CA MET A 475 -3.09 18.41 -23.16
C MET A 475 -2.20 17.19 -23.01
N ILE A 476 -2.58 16.07 -23.64
CA ILE A 476 -1.73 14.88 -23.72
C ILE A 476 -0.99 14.92 -25.07
N TYR A 477 0.33 14.86 -24.99
CA TYR A 477 1.19 14.55 -26.12
C TYR A 477 1.55 13.06 -26.10
N TYR A 478 1.48 12.37 -27.24
CA TYR A 478 1.92 11.00 -27.39
C TYR A 478 2.84 10.83 -28.58
N CYS A 479 3.83 9.95 -28.46
CA CYS A 479 4.75 9.66 -29.54
C CYS A 479 4.16 8.58 -30.44
N ASP A 480 4.22 8.77 -31.77
CA ASP A 480 3.78 7.82 -32.77
C ASP A 480 4.94 7.23 -33.61
N ASP A 481 6.12 7.83 -33.51
CA ASP A 481 7.29 7.62 -34.37
C ASP A 481 8.50 6.96 -33.66
N LEU A 482 8.40 6.64 -32.37
CA LEU A 482 9.51 6.05 -31.61
C LEU A 482 9.68 4.53 -31.89
N PRO A 483 10.89 3.97 -31.64
CA PRO A 483 11.09 2.52 -31.61
C PRO A 483 10.18 1.84 -30.61
N HIS A 484 9.99 0.51 -30.76
CA HIS A 484 9.16 -0.24 -29.82
C HIS A 484 9.90 -0.43 -28.49
N PRO A 485 9.32 -0.04 -27.33
CA PRO A 485 10.05 0.03 -26.05
C PRO A 485 10.59 -1.30 -25.54
N THR A 486 10.03 -2.44 -25.98
CA THR A 486 10.49 -3.77 -25.54
C THR A 486 11.30 -4.49 -26.62
N ARG A 487 10.93 -4.36 -27.91
CA ARG A 487 11.59 -5.09 -29.00
C ARG A 487 12.85 -4.40 -29.49
N GLU A 488 12.92 -3.09 -29.33
CA GLU A 488 13.99 -2.22 -29.83
C GLU A 488 14.50 -1.32 -28.66
N HIS A 489 14.76 -1.94 -27.50
CA HIS A 489 14.97 -1.24 -26.23
C HIS A 489 16.08 -0.19 -26.27
N GLU A 490 17.29 -0.55 -26.77
CA GLU A 490 18.42 0.41 -26.85
C GLU A 490 18.09 1.61 -27.73
N ALA A 491 17.52 1.36 -28.92
CA ALA A 491 17.09 2.44 -29.82
C ALA A 491 15.93 3.26 -29.22
N PHE A 492 15.06 2.62 -28.43
CA PHE A 492 13.99 3.31 -27.69
C PHE A 492 14.55 4.25 -26.62
N ILE A 493 15.53 3.82 -25.81
CA ILE A 493 16.16 4.69 -24.82
C ILE A 493 16.83 5.89 -25.47
N GLU A 494 17.65 5.65 -26.52
CA GLU A 494 18.34 6.73 -27.23
C GLU A 494 17.36 7.77 -27.81
N LYS A 495 16.36 7.32 -28.60
CA LYS A 495 15.36 8.19 -29.21
C LYS A 495 14.38 8.78 -28.18
N GLY A 496 14.06 8.03 -27.15
CA GLY A 496 13.25 8.48 -26.02
C GLY A 496 13.89 9.64 -25.27
N VAL A 497 15.21 9.58 -25.03
CA VAL A 497 15.96 10.70 -24.40
C VAL A 497 16.01 11.91 -25.32
N GLU A 498 16.21 11.74 -26.65
CA GLU A 498 16.12 12.86 -27.61
C GLU A 498 14.75 13.55 -27.51
N ARG A 499 13.65 12.77 -27.54
CA ARG A 499 12.30 13.29 -27.41
C ARG A 499 12.03 13.93 -26.05
N LEU A 500 12.55 13.32 -24.96
CA LEU A 500 12.47 13.87 -23.61
C LEU A 500 13.09 15.28 -23.56
N LEU A 501 14.25 15.48 -24.15
CA LEU A 501 14.92 16.79 -24.20
C LEU A 501 14.13 17.83 -25.00
N GLU A 502 13.51 17.43 -26.13
CA GLU A 502 12.62 18.31 -26.88
C GLU A 502 11.42 18.76 -26.04
N ILE A 503 10.78 17.82 -25.32
CA ILE A 503 9.66 18.10 -24.42
C ILE A 503 10.09 19.00 -23.25
N LEU A 504 11.21 18.70 -22.60
CA LEU A 504 11.75 19.50 -21.51
C LEU A 504 12.12 20.92 -21.94
N SER A 505 12.49 21.11 -23.20
CA SER A 505 12.74 22.45 -23.75
C SER A 505 11.48 23.31 -23.86
N ILE A 506 10.29 22.68 -23.94
CA ILE A 506 9.01 23.39 -23.99
C ILE A 506 8.66 23.93 -22.60
N SER A 507 8.80 23.09 -21.55
CA SER A 507 8.45 23.46 -20.17
C SER A 507 9.59 24.11 -19.38
N ASN A 508 10.79 24.18 -19.94
CA ASN A 508 12.02 24.64 -19.25
C ASN A 508 12.23 23.92 -17.92
N GLY A 509 12.24 22.57 -17.95
CA GLY A 509 12.18 21.73 -16.76
C GLY A 509 10.75 21.62 -16.25
N LYS A 510 10.49 21.96 -14.97
CA LYS A 510 9.18 21.87 -14.29
C LYS A 510 8.49 20.52 -14.48
N ALA A 511 9.27 19.44 -14.49
CA ALA A 511 8.81 18.14 -14.95
C ALA A 511 9.00 17.02 -13.93
N LEU A 512 7.99 16.14 -13.86
CA LEU A 512 8.07 14.82 -13.22
C LEU A 512 8.10 13.77 -14.32
N VAL A 513 9.21 13.01 -14.41
CA VAL A 513 9.36 11.91 -15.36
C VAL A 513 9.14 10.59 -14.64
N LEU A 514 8.11 9.86 -14.99
CA LEU A 514 7.70 8.60 -14.39
C LEU A 514 8.20 7.41 -15.20
N PHE A 515 8.95 6.55 -14.54
CA PHE A 515 9.49 5.31 -15.11
C PHE A 515 8.80 4.09 -14.52
N THR A 516 8.71 3.04 -15.31
CA THR A 516 8.22 1.73 -14.86
C THR A 516 9.35 0.83 -14.37
N ALA A 517 10.56 0.99 -14.92
CA ALA A 517 11.75 0.26 -14.54
C ALA A 517 12.80 1.21 -13.95
N LYS A 518 13.46 0.75 -12.90
CA LYS A 518 14.55 1.50 -12.26
C LYS A 518 15.78 1.58 -13.17
N THR A 519 16.02 0.53 -13.93
CA THR A 519 17.11 0.46 -14.91
C THR A 519 16.99 1.53 -15.98
N ASP A 520 15.80 1.69 -16.58
CA ASP A 520 15.55 2.74 -17.58
C ASP A 520 15.78 4.13 -16.97
N MET A 521 15.33 4.35 -15.74
CA MET A 521 15.52 5.61 -15.02
C MET A 521 17.01 5.92 -14.79
N GLU A 522 17.80 4.92 -14.34
CA GLU A 522 19.23 5.07 -14.08
C GLU A 522 20.00 5.31 -15.38
N GLU A 523 19.66 4.64 -16.48
CA GLU A 523 20.25 4.82 -17.79
C GLU A 523 19.96 6.22 -18.34
N VAL A 524 18.69 6.64 -18.32
CA VAL A 524 18.29 8.00 -18.73
C VAL A 524 18.97 9.05 -17.85
N TYR A 525 19.04 8.84 -16.53
CA TYR A 525 19.75 9.77 -15.63
C TYR A 525 21.25 9.90 -16.00
N SER A 526 21.92 8.79 -16.30
CA SER A 526 23.33 8.81 -16.73
C SER A 526 23.50 9.66 -17.99
N ILE A 527 22.67 9.44 -19.02
CA ILE A 527 22.73 10.20 -20.27
C ILE A 527 22.45 11.69 -20.05
N LEU A 528 21.45 12.03 -19.23
CA LEU A 528 21.09 13.43 -18.94
C LEU A 528 22.17 14.14 -18.10
N SER A 529 22.84 13.45 -17.20
CA SER A 529 23.88 14.00 -16.32
C SER A 529 25.14 14.42 -17.07
N GLU A 530 25.40 13.83 -18.26
CA GLU A 530 26.52 14.19 -19.14
C GLU A 530 26.24 15.46 -19.96
N LYS A 531 24.97 15.90 -19.98
CA LYS A 531 24.55 17.07 -20.77
C LYS A 531 24.55 18.35 -19.92
N ASN A 532 24.97 19.46 -20.50
CA ASN A 532 24.87 20.78 -19.85
C ASN A 532 23.44 21.33 -20.02
N LEU A 533 22.55 20.95 -19.09
CA LEU A 533 21.14 21.36 -19.12
C LEU A 533 20.91 22.61 -18.26
N PRO A 534 19.97 23.49 -18.63
CA PRO A 534 19.67 24.72 -17.88
C PRO A 534 18.88 24.48 -16.58
N TYR A 535 18.53 23.25 -16.28
CA TYR A 535 17.76 22.81 -15.10
C TYR A 535 18.43 21.62 -14.43
N LYS A 536 18.17 21.46 -13.13
CA LYS A 536 18.66 20.34 -12.32
C LYS A 536 17.91 19.06 -12.64
N ILE A 537 18.63 17.94 -12.70
CA ILE A 537 18.03 16.60 -12.76
C ILE A 537 18.13 15.98 -11.37
N LEU A 538 16.98 15.69 -10.78
CA LEU A 538 16.85 15.10 -9.45
C LEU A 538 16.44 13.64 -9.57
N MET A 539 17.09 12.78 -8.81
CA MET A 539 16.77 11.35 -8.70
C MET A 539 17.07 10.89 -7.27
N GLN A 540 16.21 10.05 -6.71
CA GLN A 540 16.48 9.47 -5.39
C GLN A 540 17.72 8.58 -5.43
N GLN A 541 18.75 9.00 -4.72
CA GLN A 541 19.98 8.23 -4.57
C GLN A 541 19.84 7.18 -3.45
N PRO A 542 20.58 6.05 -3.50
CA PRO A 542 20.65 5.10 -2.42
C PRO A 542 21.01 5.80 -1.09
N GLY A 543 20.18 5.57 -0.06
CA GLY A 543 20.38 6.18 1.27
C GLY A 543 19.79 7.58 1.46
N SER A 544 19.28 8.24 0.41
CA SER A 544 18.52 9.48 0.57
C SER A 544 17.03 9.21 0.84
N SER A 545 16.38 10.09 1.62
CA SER A 545 14.94 9.99 1.78
C SER A 545 14.20 10.57 0.57
N GLN A 546 13.07 9.96 0.22
CA GLN A 546 12.17 10.46 -0.82
C GLN A 546 11.71 11.89 -0.54
N ASP A 547 11.39 12.19 0.73
CA ASP A 547 10.92 13.51 1.16
C ASP A 547 11.96 14.61 0.91
N LYS A 548 13.26 14.31 1.09
CA LYS A 548 14.33 15.26 0.83
C LYS A 548 14.38 15.65 -0.65
N VAL A 549 14.34 14.66 -1.54
CA VAL A 549 14.36 14.89 -3.00
C VAL A 549 13.12 15.63 -3.45
N LEU A 550 11.96 15.27 -2.87
CA LEU A 550 10.68 15.92 -3.17
C LEU A 550 10.66 17.38 -2.71
N ASN A 551 11.21 17.68 -1.53
CA ASN A 551 11.31 19.06 -1.04
C ASN A 551 12.27 19.89 -1.90
N GLU A 552 13.41 19.33 -2.31
CA GLU A 552 14.34 19.98 -3.24
C GLU A 552 13.65 20.30 -4.58
N PHE A 553 12.85 19.36 -5.12
CA PHE A 553 12.05 19.59 -6.32
C PHE A 553 11.01 20.71 -6.17
N LYS A 554 10.36 20.80 -4.99
CA LYS A 554 9.38 21.85 -4.71
C LYS A 554 10.01 23.24 -4.56
N GLU A 555 11.23 23.30 -4.04
CA GLU A 555 11.97 24.56 -3.84
C GLU A 555 12.59 25.08 -5.14
N ASP A 556 13.06 24.18 -6.01
CA ASP A 556 13.64 24.50 -7.32
C ASP A 556 12.57 24.35 -8.42
N THR A 557 11.95 25.47 -8.78
CA THR A 557 10.81 25.49 -9.72
C THR A 557 11.13 24.99 -11.13
N ASN A 558 12.41 24.95 -11.54
CA ASN A 558 12.80 24.55 -12.91
C ASN A 558 13.45 23.16 -12.97
N SER A 559 13.54 22.44 -11.87
CA SER A 559 14.14 21.11 -11.85
C SER A 559 13.28 20.04 -12.53
N VAL A 560 13.93 18.93 -12.84
CA VAL A 560 13.30 17.72 -13.41
C VAL A 560 13.50 16.57 -12.42
N LEU A 561 12.41 15.97 -11.97
CA LEU A 561 12.42 14.86 -11.04
C LEU A 561 12.18 13.55 -11.79
N LEU A 562 13.14 12.63 -11.72
CA LEU A 562 13.01 11.25 -12.21
C LEU A 562 12.53 10.35 -11.10
N GLY A 563 11.45 9.61 -11.32
CA GLY A 563 10.83 8.77 -10.28
C GLY A 563 10.29 7.43 -10.77
N THR A 564 10.36 6.43 -9.89
CA THR A 564 9.73 5.11 -10.05
C THR A 564 8.88 4.77 -8.82
N GLY A 565 8.14 3.68 -8.85
CA GLY A 565 7.44 3.13 -7.68
C GLY A 565 6.58 4.16 -6.95
N ALA A 566 7.01 4.60 -5.77
CA ALA A 566 6.26 5.52 -4.91
C ALA A 566 5.99 6.91 -5.53
N TYR A 567 6.70 7.30 -6.59
CA TYR A 567 6.40 8.55 -7.29
C TYR A 567 5.14 8.48 -8.16
N TRP A 568 4.69 7.29 -8.51
CA TRP A 568 3.41 7.09 -9.17
C TRP A 568 2.24 7.35 -8.23
N GLU A 569 2.41 7.05 -6.91
CA GLU A 569 1.35 7.11 -5.90
C GLU A 569 1.83 7.88 -4.65
N GLY A 570 0.90 8.46 -3.90
CA GLY A 570 1.17 8.95 -2.55
C GLY A 570 1.97 10.24 -2.41
N ILE A 571 2.42 10.89 -3.49
CA ILE A 571 3.06 12.20 -3.45
C ILE A 571 2.10 13.31 -3.89
N SER A 572 2.15 14.46 -3.23
CA SER A 572 1.47 15.69 -3.66
C SER A 572 2.51 16.75 -4.01
N ILE A 573 2.49 17.17 -5.26
CA ILE A 573 3.29 18.29 -5.77
C ILE A 573 2.27 19.32 -6.23
N GLU A 574 2.15 20.39 -5.48
CA GLU A 574 1.24 21.49 -5.79
C GLU A 574 2.06 22.71 -6.21
N GLY A 575 1.51 23.49 -7.14
CA GLY A 575 2.05 24.79 -7.53
C GLY A 575 3.04 24.75 -8.70
N LYS A 576 3.90 25.76 -8.75
CA LYS A 576 4.69 26.15 -9.93
C LYS A 576 5.80 25.16 -10.35
N SER A 577 6.18 24.22 -9.50
CA SER A 577 7.28 23.28 -9.76
C SER A 577 6.88 22.15 -10.71
N LEU A 578 5.59 21.94 -10.95
CA LEU A 578 5.10 20.85 -11.81
C LEU A 578 4.08 21.38 -12.83
N SER A 579 4.49 21.50 -14.07
CA SER A 579 3.61 21.79 -15.21
C SER A 579 3.76 20.77 -16.35
N ASN A 580 4.60 19.74 -16.14
CA ASN A 580 4.84 18.71 -17.14
C ASN A 580 4.99 17.34 -16.46
N VAL A 581 4.10 16.42 -16.76
CA VAL A 581 4.19 15.02 -16.34
C VAL A 581 4.56 14.18 -17.53
N ILE A 582 5.69 13.49 -17.46
CA ILE A 582 6.20 12.68 -18.56
C ILE A 582 6.19 11.22 -18.16
N ILE A 583 5.50 10.40 -18.91
CA ILE A 583 5.43 8.94 -18.77
C ILE A 583 6.38 8.36 -19.80
N PHE A 584 7.53 7.86 -19.36
CA PHE A 584 8.61 7.46 -20.26
C PHE A 584 8.26 6.24 -21.12
N ARG A 585 7.40 5.35 -20.61
CA ARG A 585 6.71 4.29 -21.37
C ARG A 585 5.42 3.91 -20.69
N LEU A 586 4.47 3.32 -21.42
CA LEU A 586 3.22 2.84 -20.86
C LEU A 586 3.47 1.90 -19.67
N PRO A 587 2.80 2.11 -18.54
CA PRO A 587 3.07 1.40 -17.30
C PRO A 587 2.43 0.00 -17.26
N PHE A 588 2.71 -0.83 -18.27
CA PHE A 588 2.34 -2.23 -18.21
C PHE A 588 3.02 -2.91 -17.02
N PRO A 589 2.33 -3.83 -16.34
CA PRO A 589 2.94 -4.56 -15.24
C PRO A 589 4.14 -5.38 -15.74
N VAL A 590 5.21 -5.36 -14.96
CA VAL A 590 6.39 -6.20 -15.25
C VAL A 590 6.00 -7.66 -15.06
N PRO A 591 6.39 -8.56 -15.97
CA PRO A 591 6.19 -9.98 -15.79
C PRO A 591 6.87 -10.45 -14.50
N ASP A 592 6.07 -10.84 -13.53
CA ASP A 592 6.51 -11.45 -12.28
C ASP A 592 5.58 -12.63 -11.95
N PRO A 593 5.93 -13.50 -11.00
CA PRO A 593 5.11 -14.66 -10.69
C PRO A 593 3.65 -14.36 -10.36
N ILE A 594 3.36 -13.21 -9.77
CA ILE A 594 1.99 -12.81 -9.42
C ILE A 594 1.20 -12.42 -10.67
N ILE A 595 1.78 -11.59 -11.52
CA ILE A 595 1.15 -11.15 -12.78
C ILE A 595 0.98 -12.33 -13.74
N GLU A 596 2.00 -13.19 -13.86
CA GLU A 596 1.89 -14.38 -14.70
C GLU A 596 0.81 -15.35 -14.21
N TYR A 597 0.65 -15.51 -12.88
CA TYR A 597 -0.47 -16.28 -12.34
C TYR A 597 -1.82 -15.62 -12.67
N LYS A 598 -2.00 -14.32 -12.44
CA LYS A 598 -3.23 -13.59 -12.83
C LYS A 598 -3.52 -13.81 -14.34
N CYS A 599 -2.50 -13.69 -15.19
CA CYS A 599 -2.62 -13.91 -16.63
C CYS A 599 -3.01 -15.36 -16.99
N SER A 600 -2.46 -16.35 -16.29
CA SER A 600 -2.72 -17.78 -16.59
C SER A 600 -4.16 -18.20 -16.29
N VAL A 601 -4.84 -17.54 -15.36
CA VAL A 601 -6.24 -17.82 -14.99
C VAL A 601 -7.26 -16.93 -15.71
N ALA A 602 -6.81 -15.86 -16.39
CA ALA A 602 -7.64 -14.94 -17.14
C ALA A 602 -8.05 -15.55 -18.49
N LYS A 603 -9.19 -15.11 -19.04
CA LYS A 603 -9.62 -15.51 -20.40
C LYS A 603 -8.77 -14.82 -21.47
N ASP A 604 -8.47 -13.57 -21.29
CA ASP A 604 -7.57 -12.77 -22.12
C ASP A 604 -6.55 -12.06 -21.23
N ALA A 605 -5.35 -12.63 -21.12
CA ALA A 605 -4.28 -12.12 -20.26
C ALA A 605 -3.94 -10.64 -20.51
N LEU A 606 -4.06 -10.19 -21.76
CA LEU A 606 -3.80 -8.79 -22.10
C LEU A 606 -4.95 -7.90 -21.63
N MET A 607 -6.19 -8.20 -22.02
CA MET A 607 -7.34 -7.31 -21.81
C MET A 607 -7.93 -7.42 -20.40
N ASP A 608 -7.85 -8.59 -19.76
CA ASP A 608 -8.44 -8.80 -18.42
C ASP A 608 -7.47 -8.50 -17.27
N VAL A 609 -6.13 -8.45 -17.55
CA VAL A 609 -5.12 -8.25 -16.51
C VAL A 609 -4.19 -7.09 -16.84
N ARG A 610 -3.40 -7.20 -17.93
CA ARG A 610 -2.31 -6.26 -18.17
C ARG A 610 -2.78 -4.86 -18.55
N VAL A 611 -3.86 -4.75 -19.31
CA VAL A 611 -4.44 -3.46 -19.72
C VAL A 611 -5.13 -2.74 -18.57
N PRO A 612 -5.98 -3.37 -17.75
CA PRO A 612 -6.53 -2.73 -16.55
C PRO A 612 -5.46 -2.20 -15.58
N GLU A 613 -4.43 -3.00 -15.28
CA GLU A 613 -3.30 -2.57 -14.43
C GLU A 613 -2.60 -1.35 -15.04
N MET A 614 -2.34 -1.37 -16.35
CA MET A 614 -1.73 -0.27 -17.07
C MET A 614 -2.58 1.00 -17.03
N ILE A 615 -3.91 0.89 -17.26
CA ILE A 615 -4.85 2.02 -17.24
C ILE A 615 -4.91 2.66 -15.85
N ILE A 616 -5.05 1.85 -14.80
CA ILE A 616 -5.09 2.33 -13.41
C ILE A 616 -3.83 3.14 -13.11
N LYS A 617 -2.66 2.59 -13.41
CA LYS A 617 -1.39 3.25 -13.16
C LYS A 617 -1.18 4.50 -14.04
N LEU A 618 -1.64 4.47 -15.28
CA LEU A 618 -1.61 5.61 -16.20
C LEU A 618 -2.50 6.76 -15.69
N LYS A 619 -3.73 6.47 -15.25
CA LYS A 619 -4.65 7.43 -14.61
C LYS A 619 -4.01 8.06 -13.37
N GLN A 620 -3.32 7.28 -12.54
CA GLN A 620 -2.61 7.77 -11.35
C GLN A 620 -1.48 8.72 -11.71
N GLY A 621 -0.65 8.38 -12.70
CA GLY A 621 0.43 9.23 -13.21
C GLY A 621 -0.10 10.56 -13.76
N ILE A 622 -1.11 10.53 -14.62
CA ILE A 622 -1.76 11.72 -15.19
C ILE A 622 -2.37 12.59 -14.08
N GLY A 623 -2.99 11.98 -13.08
CA GLY A 623 -3.58 12.67 -11.94
C GLY A 623 -2.58 13.43 -11.05
N ARG A 624 -1.26 13.37 -11.34
CA ARG A 624 -0.25 14.19 -10.67
C ARG A 624 -0.24 15.64 -11.18
N LEU A 625 -0.66 15.89 -12.41
CA LEU A 625 -0.56 17.19 -13.04
C LEU A 625 -1.54 18.21 -12.45
N ILE A 626 -2.83 17.87 -12.39
CA ILE A 626 -3.89 18.80 -11.97
C ILE A 626 -4.38 18.40 -10.57
N ARG A 627 -4.15 19.26 -9.59
CA ARG A 627 -4.50 19.05 -8.18
C ARG A 627 -5.50 20.08 -7.64
N ASN A 628 -5.56 21.22 -8.32
CA ASN A 628 -6.49 22.30 -8.01
C ASN A 628 -6.98 23.00 -9.29
N PHE A 629 -7.91 23.93 -9.17
CA PHE A 629 -8.53 24.63 -10.29
C PHE A 629 -7.59 25.59 -11.04
N THR A 630 -6.43 25.90 -10.47
CA THR A 630 -5.45 26.82 -11.09
C THR A 630 -4.29 26.09 -11.74
N ASP A 631 -4.13 24.80 -11.47
CA ASP A 631 -3.06 24.01 -12.09
C ASP A 631 -3.29 23.86 -13.58
N THR A 632 -2.24 24.03 -14.35
CA THR A 632 -2.24 23.86 -15.81
C THR A 632 -0.94 23.20 -16.25
N GLY A 633 -0.96 22.49 -17.38
CA GLY A 633 0.26 21.89 -17.89
C GLY A 633 0.04 20.86 -18.99
N ILE A 634 1.04 20.03 -19.20
CA ILE A 634 1.06 19.00 -20.23
C ILE A 634 1.39 17.62 -19.65
N VAL A 635 0.81 16.60 -20.26
CA VAL A 635 1.18 15.19 -20.05
C VAL A 635 1.84 14.69 -21.31
N CYS A 636 3.00 14.05 -21.21
CA CYS A 636 3.70 13.52 -22.36
C CYS A 636 3.93 12.02 -22.19
N ILE A 637 3.46 11.22 -23.15
CA ILE A 637 3.64 9.77 -23.18
C ILE A 637 4.68 9.42 -24.24
N ILE A 638 5.86 9.04 -23.80
CA ILE A 638 6.97 8.65 -24.68
C ILE A 638 6.83 7.16 -25.02
N ASP A 639 5.77 6.83 -25.78
CA ASP A 639 5.48 5.45 -26.17
C ASP A 639 4.60 5.41 -27.41
N ARG A 640 5.06 4.70 -28.47
CA ARG A 640 4.34 4.58 -29.74
C ARG A 640 3.10 3.68 -29.69
N ARG A 641 2.91 2.91 -28.63
CA ARG A 641 1.83 1.92 -28.53
C ARG A 641 0.43 2.52 -28.37
N LEU A 642 0.32 3.85 -28.16
CA LEU A 642 -0.96 4.57 -28.21
C LEU A 642 -1.18 5.39 -29.49
N ARG A 643 -0.43 5.09 -30.57
CA ARG A 643 -0.61 5.72 -31.88
C ARG A 643 -1.95 5.32 -32.51
N ASP A 644 -2.50 6.23 -33.31
CA ASP A 644 -3.78 6.00 -33.98
C ASP A 644 -3.69 4.97 -35.13
N GLU A 645 -2.52 4.85 -35.80
CA GLU A 645 -2.35 3.94 -36.96
C GLU A 645 -0.98 3.21 -36.94
N PRO A 646 -0.97 1.87 -37.00
CA PRO A 646 -2.09 0.97 -36.68
C PRO A 646 -2.35 0.95 -35.18
N PRO A 647 -3.62 0.96 -34.73
CA PRO A 647 -3.96 0.96 -33.32
C PRO A 647 -3.71 -0.41 -32.68
N GLU A 648 -3.32 -0.43 -31.42
CA GLU A 648 -3.28 -1.63 -30.58
C GLU A 648 -4.69 -2.00 -30.10
N ARG A 649 -4.93 -3.26 -29.75
CA ARG A 649 -6.25 -3.74 -29.26
C ARG A 649 -6.82 -2.93 -28.09
N TYR A 650 -5.98 -2.33 -27.28
CA TYR A 650 -6.33 -1.54 -26.08
C TYR A 650 -6.35 -0.04 -26.32
N HIS A 651 -6.15 0.40 -27.58
CA HIS A 651 -6.06 1.82 -27.93
C HIS A 651 -7.30 2.60 -27.44
N ASP A 652 -8.49 2.23 -27.91
CA ASP A 652 -9.72 2.98 -27.63
C ASP A 652 -10.08 2.96 -26.15
N ILE A 653 -10.05 1.78 -25.51
CA ILE A 653 -10.36 1.65 -24.09
C ILE A 653 -9.37 2.47 -23.21
N THR A 654 -8.11 2.56 -23.64
CA THR A 654 -7.12 3.37 -22.92
C THR A 654 -7.46 4.85 -23.03
N TRP A 655 -7.65 5.36 -24.27
CA TRP A 655 -7.97 6.77 -24.47
C TRP A 655 -9.29 7.19 -23.83
N ASP A 656 -10.31 6.34 -23.91
CA ASP A 656 -11.62 6.59 -23.30
C ASP A 656 -11.54 6.64 -21.77
N SER A 657 -10.61 5.91 -21.17
CA SER A 657 -10.41 5.87 -19.72
C SER A 657 -9.68 7.09 -19.16
N LEU A 658 -8.97 7.87 -20.00
CA LEU A 658 -8.19 9.01 -19.51
C LEU A 658 -9.06 10.26 -19.29
N PRO A 659 -8.77 11.05 -18.23
CA PRO A 659 -9.55 12.25 -17.92
C PRO A 659 -9.35 13.41 -18.91
N ILE A 660 -8.18 13.48 -19.55
CA ILE A 660 -7.84 14.52 -20.54
C ILE A 660 -8.16 13.98 -21.93
N LYS A 661 -9.06 14.63 -22.65
CA LYS A 661 -9.45 14.25 -24.03
C LYS A 661 -8.68 15.01 -25.11
N ASN A 662 -8.18 16.20 -24.77
CA ASN A 662 -7.35 17.02 -25.67
C ASN A 662 -5.98 16.35 -25.86
N ARG A 663 -5.68 15.85 -27.07
CA ARG A 663 -4.45 15.08 -27.37
C ARG A 663 -3.86 15.43 -28.72
N THR A 664 -2.53 15.29 -28.84
CA THR A 664 -1.78 15.52 -30.09
C THR A 664 -0.52 14.65 -30.16
N SER A 665 -0.09 14.28 -31.37
CA SER A 665 1.26 13.74 -31.65
C SER A 665 2.23 14.80 -32.19
N SER A 666 1.79 16.06 -32.32
CA SER A 666 2.59 17.18 -32.85
C SER A 666 3.25 17.97 -31.72
N LEU A 667 4.60 18.00 -31.68
CA LEU A 667 5.35 18.84 -30.75
C LEU A 667 5.08 20.35 -30.99
N GLY A 668 4.76 20.74 -32.23
CA GLY A 668 4.42 22.13 -32.56
C GLY A 668 3.10 22.55 -31.91
N GLU A 669 2.08 21.70 -31.95
CA GLU A 669 0.80 21.95 -31.29
C GLU A 669 0.94 21.93 -29.75
N LEU A 670 1.71 20.97 -29.21
CA LEU A 670 2.03 20.92 -27.79
C LEU A 670 2.69 22.20 -27.30
N ARG A 671 3.71 22.70 -28.02
CA ARG A 671 4.40 23.94 -27.69
C ARG A 671 3.44 25.13 -27.71
N LYS A 672 2.62 25.25 -28.75
CA LYS A 672 1.64 26.33 -28.89
C LYS A 672 0.61 26.30 -27.74
N PHE A 673 0.15 25.09 -27.35
CA PHE A 673 -0.77 24.95 -26.24
C PHE A 673 -0.08 25.38 -24.93
N TYR A 674 1.11 24.85 -24.64
CA TYR A 674 1.84 25.17 -23.40
C TYR A 674 2.16 26.65 -23.27
N GLU A 675 2.61 27.30 -24.31
CA GLU A 675 2.89 28.77 -24.33
C GLU A 675 1.64 29.63 -24.08
N GLY A 676 0.45 29.06 -24.32
CA GLY A 676 -0.83 29.70 -24.03
C GLY A 676 -1.23 29.63 -22.55
N LEU A 677 -0.65 28.68 -21.78
CA LEU A 677 -1.02 28.43 -20.40
C LEU A 677 -0.45 29.51 -19.44
N PRO A 678 -1.13 29.75 -18.30
CA PRO A 678 -0.59 30.58 -17.21
C PRO A 678 0.74 30.09 -16.68
N SER A 679 0.90 28.77 -16.52
CA SER A 679 2.13 28.11 -16.02
C SER A 679 3.37 28.35 -16.90
N ALA A 680 3.20 28.68 -18.17
CA ALA A 680 4.30 29.00 -19.06
C ALA A 680 4.83 30.43 -18.89
N LYS A 681 4.00 31.34 -18.36
CA LYS A 681 4.30 32.76 -18.20
C LYS A 681 4.97 33.08 -16.87
N GLU A 682 4.92 32.14 -15.95
CA GLU A 682 5.55 32.20 -14.62
C GLU A 682 6.89 31.45 -14.57
#